data_adab1f4f6b52a97bd8dbbba2c910738d
#
_entry.id   adab1f4f6b52a97bd8dbbba2c910738d
#
_cell.length_a   1.000
_cell.length_b   1.000
_cell.length_c   1.000
_cell.angle_alpha   90.00
_cell.angle_beta   90.00
_cell.angle_gamma   90.00
#
_symmetry.space_group_name_H-M   'P 1'
#
loop_
_entity.id
_entity.type
_entity.pdbx_description
1 polymer ?
#
loop_
_entity_poly.entity_id
_entity_poly.type
_entity_poly.pdbx_seq_one_letter_code
_entity_poly.pdbx_strand_id
1 'polypeptide(L)'
;MIIKVIKRDGRTVDFNFSKIEDAIRKAMDASGIGIDAILAATIADTIAKNGEPLMSVEAIQDLVELELMKTKPEVARKYISYRNARSIARKAKTREIFESIIGAKNNDITRENANMNADTPAGMMMKFASESTKPFVDDYLLDEEVRGAVKRGYIHIHDKDYYPTKSLTCVQHPLNTILQHGLKAAHAESRPAKRIETASVQACISLETAQNEMHGGQAIPALDFYFAPYVHMTYLEELRRLEEYEGQEYPELHTEKIKDYLVEPLGDKTGIDRVRQQAMNRTVGRVHQAMEAFIHNMNTIHSRGGNQVVFSSVNYGTDTSAEGRCVMRELLHSTYEGVGNHATAIFPIQIWKKKRGVNYLPGDPNYDLYQLACKVSARRFFPNFLNLDATFNHHEKWTPDDPERYNYEVATMGCRTRVFENRFGPKTSIGRGNLSFTTINIVALAIEAMSEPSLEKRIEVFMLRLNQMCELVAKQLHQRYEFQKTALAKQFPLVMSCLWNGAQNLKPNDRVESVINQGTLGIGFIGLAECLIALTGKHHGESDQSQQLGLKIIGFMKKKADEFSDRYQHNYSVLATPAEGLSGRFTRIDKKRYGIIKGVTDKDYYTNSNHVPVYYKCSVRHKAEIEAPYHDLTRGGHIFYVEIDGDATHNPEAIYKVVDLMDELNLGYGSVNHNRNRCLDCGHEDAIENEQACPECGSLHIDKLQRITGYLVGTTDRWNSGKLAELKDRVTHS
;
A
#
# COMPACT_ATOMS: atom_id res chain seq x y z
N MET A 1 -24.75 40.78 -13.20
CA MET A 1 -25.03 39.99 -11.99
C MET A 1 -24.10 38.76 -11.98
N ILE A 2 -23.39 38.51 -10.88
CA ILE A 2 -22.49 37.38 -10.76
C ILE A 2 -23.31 36.09 -10.66
N ILE A 3 -22.99 35.08 -11.50
CA ILE A 3 -23.64 33.76 -11.50
C ILE A 3 -22.66 32.72 -10.98
N LYS A 4 -21.41 32.80 -11.41
CA LYS A 4 -20.35 31.84 -11.09
C LYS A 4 -19.06 32.51 -10.65
N VAL A 5 -18.32 31.81 -9.80
CA VAL A 5 -17.05 32.30 -9.25
C VAL A 5 -15.94 31.32 -9.60
N ILE A 6 -14.87 31.84 -10.19
CA ILE A 6 -13.61 31.11 -10.37
C ILE A 6 -12.87 31.18 -9.04
N LYS A 7 -12.74 30.05 -8.39
CA LYS A 7 -11.91 29.92 -7.18
C LYS A 7 -10.42 30.02 -7.50
N ARG A 8 -9.58 30.25 -6.45
CA ARG A 8 -8.12 30.32 -6.58
C ARG A 8 -7.49 29.07 -7.17
N ASP A 9 -8.16 27.94 -7.07
CA ASP A 9 -7.77 26.64 -7.64
C ASP A 9 -8.26 26.41 -9.08
N GLY A 10 -8.84 27.45 -9.71
CA GLY A 10 -9.36 27.39 -11.07
C GLY A 10 -10.77 26.77 -11.21
N ARG A 11 -11.33 26.20 -10.13
CA ARG A 11 -12.71 25.64 -10.18
C ARG A 11 -13.73 26.74 -10.28
N THR A 12 -14.74 26.50 -11.11
CA THR A 12 -15.90 27.37 -11.22
C THR A 12 -17.03 26.80 -10.34
N VAL A 13 -17.53 27.60 -9.42
CA VAL A 13 -18.63 27.28 -8.52
C VAL A 13 -19.73 28.30 -8.61
N ASP A 14 -20.92 27.96 -8.18
CA ASP A 14 -22.03 28.89 -8.09
C ASP A 14 -21.71 30.02 -7.09
N PHE A 15 -22.16 31.23 -7.45
CA PHE A 15 -21.95 32.38 -6.60
C PHE A 15 -22.76 32.26 -5.31
N ASN A 16 -22.11 32.52 -4.19
CA ASN A 16 -22.78 32.51 -2.87
C ASN A 16 -22.61 33.89 -2.21
N PHE A 17 -23.68 34.62 -2.19
CA PHE A 17 -23.81 35.95 -1.64
C PHE A 17 -23.41 36.03 -0.15
N SER A 18 -23.82 35.07 0.68
CA SER A 18 -23.53 35.09 2.13
C SER A 18 -22.07 35.11 2.48
N LYS A 19 -21.19 34.60 1.61
CA LYS A 19 -19.73 34.62 1.83
C LYS A 19 -19.12 36.02 1.78
N ILE A 20 -19.67 36.89 0.95
CA ILE A 20 -19.25 38.31 0.90
C ILE A 20 -19.74 39.02 2.16
N GLU A 21 -20.99 38.85 2.50
CA GLU A 21 -21.61 39.43 3.68
C GLU A 21 -20.85 39.02 4.96
N ASP A 22 -20.60 37.72 5.15
CA ASP A 22 -19.85 37.22 6.29
C ASP A 22 -18.44 37.78 6.40
N ALA A 23 -17.74 37.95 5.27
CA ALA A 23 -16.41 38.51 5.25
C ALA A 23 -16.41 40.00 5.65
N ILE A 24 -17.42 40.76 5.22
CA ILE A 24 -17.60 42.17 5.60
C ILE A 24 -17.94 42.28 7.09
N ARG A 25 -18.89 41.47 7.60
CA ARG A 25 -19.26 41.44 9.03
C ARG A 25 -18.05 41.15 9.93
N LYS A 26 -17.20 40.21 9.57
CA LYS A 26 -15.95 39.90 10.30
C LYS A 26 -14.97 41.07 10.29
N ALA A 27 -14.89 41.82 9.19
CA ALA A 27 -14.06 43.02 9.14
C ALA A 27 -14.64 44.17 9.98
N MET A 28 -15.97 44.31 10.05
CA MET A 28 -16.66 45.26 10.93
C MET A 28 -16.40 44.93 12.41
N ASP A 29 -16.58 43.69 12.80
CA ASP A 29 -16.31 43.21 14.16
C ASP A 29 -14.84 43.51 14.56
N ALA A 30 -13.89 43.16 13.69
CA ALA A 30 -12.46 43.43 13.90
C ALA A 30 -12.08 44.92 13.93
N SER A 31 -12.95 45.81 13.42
CA SER A 31 -12.72 47.26 13.44
C SER A 31 -13.17 47.93 14.73
N GLY A 32 -13.98 47.24 15.57
CA GLY A 32 -14.51 47.77 16.82
C GLY A 32 -15.69 48.77 16.63
N ILE A 33 -16.16 48.99 15.40
CA ILE A 33 -17.25 49.95 15.10
C ILE A 33 -18.64 49.37 15.35
N GLY A 34 -18.69 48.02 15.55
CA GLY A 34 -19.96 47.28 15.62
C GLY A 34 -20.38 46.73 14.24
N ILE A 35 -21.18 45.67 14.26
CA ILE A 35 -21.64 44.99 13.04
C ILE A 35 -22.89 45.69 12.52
N ASP A 36 -22.76 46.33 11.36
CA ASP A 36 -23.88 46.86 10.57
C ASP A 36 -24.24 45.81 9.51
N ALA A 37 -25.24 44.98 9.88
CA ALA A 37 -25.71 43.90 9.03
C ALA A 37 -26.37 44.36 7.74
N ILE A 38 -27.03 45.53 7.79
CA ILE A 38 -27.75 46.11 6.65
C ILE A 38 -26.73 46.63 5.62
N LEU A 39 -25.70 47.33 6.09
CA LEU A 39 -24.62 47.78 5.22
C LEU A 39 -23.85 46.64 4.60
N ALA A 40 -23.52 45.58 5.37
CA ALA A 40 -22.84 44.40 4.84
C ALA A 40 -23.65 43.71 3.73
N ALA A 41 -24.96 43.55 3.94
CA ALA A 41 -25.86 42.97 2.94
C ALA A 41 -26.00 43.89 1.72
N THR A 42 -26.08 45.20 1.91
CA THR A 42 -26.18 46.19 0.81
C THR A 42 -24.94 46.18 -0.09
N ILE A 43 -23.76 46.15 0.49
CA ILE A 43 -22.50 46.06 -0.24
C ILE A 43 -22.43 44.74 -1.01
N ALA A 44 -22.75 43.62 -0.38
CA ALA A 44 -22.75 42.31 -1.02
C ALA A 44 -23.76 42.24 -2.19
N ASP A 45 -24.95 42.83 -2.05
CA ASP A 45 -25.94 42.92 -3.13
C ASP A 45 -25.47 43.82 -4.29
N THR A 46 -24.86 44.95 -3.98
CA THR A 46 -24.30 45.86 -4.98
C THR A 46 -23.22 45.15 -5.82
N ILE A 47 -22.34 44.42 -5.19
CA ILE A 47 -21.30 43.65 -5.88
C ILE A 47 -21.93 42.51 -6.70
N ALA A 48 -22.91 41.80 -6.14
CA ALA A 48 -23.59 40.74 -6.86
C ALA A 48 -24.29 41.22 -8.13
N LYS A 49 -24.92 42.38 -8.08
CA LYS A 49 -25.66 42.98 -9.21
C LYS A 49 -24.73 43.57 -10.29
N ASN A 50 -23.69 44.25 -9.87
CA ASN A 50 -22.79 45.00 -10.78
C ASN A 50 -21.61 44.19 -11.33
N GLY A 51 -21.35 42.99 -10.78
CA GLY A 51 -20.30 42.11 -11.27
C GLY A 51 -20.66 41.38 -12.57
N GLU A 52 -19.64 40.94 -13.29
CA GLU A 52 -19.77 40.12 -14.49
C GLU A 52 -20.33 38.72 -14.13
N PRO A 53 -20.98 38.00 -15.09
CA PRO A 53 -21.55 36.68 -14.83
C PRO A 53 -20.55 35.65 -14.29
N LEU A 54 -19.29 35.77 -14.66
CA LEU A 54 -18.17 34.93 -14.21
C LEU A 54 -17.05 35.81 -13.67
N MET A 55 -16.75 35.73 -12.39
CA MET A 55 -15.69 36.51 -11.75
C MET A 55 -14.75 35.62 -10.90
N SER A 56 -13.48 36.06 -10.80
CA SER A 56 -12.56 35.42 -9.84
C SER A 56 -12.82 35.90 -8.40
N VAL A 57 -12.45 35.07 -7.42
CA VAL A 57 -12.51 35.46 -5.98
C VAL A 57 -11.72 36.74 -5.74
N GLU A 58 -10.56 36.92 -6.39
CA GLU A 58 -9.72 38.11 -6.22
C GLU A 58 -10.44 39.36 -6.76
N ALA A 59 -11.02 39.28 -7.96
CA ALA A 59 -11.78 40.42 -8.52
C ALA A 59 -12.98 40.80 -7.65
N ILE A 60 -13.69 39.83 -7.07
CA ILE A 60 -14.77 40.10 -6.12
C ILE A 60 -14.22 40.78 -4.86
N GLN A 61 -13.08 40.33 -4.31
CA GLN A 61 -12.46 40.98 -3.14
C GLN A 61 -12.03 42.41 -3.41
N ASP A 62 -11.50 42.67 -4.62
CA ASP A 62 -11.14 44.03 -5.06
C ASP A 62 -12.38 44.97 -5.10
N LEU A 63 -13.53 44.44 -5.53
CA LEU A 63 -14.78 45.20 -5.52
C LEU A 63 -15.28 45.43 -4.07
N VAL A 64 -15.12 44.45 -3.17
CA VAL A 64 -15.45 44.63 -1.76
C VAL A 64 -14.60 45.72 -1.13
N GLU A 65 -13.29 45.72 -1.40
CA GLU A 65 -12.37 46.77 -0.91
C GLU A 65 -12.78 48.17 -1.40
N LEU A 66 -13.08 48.28 -2.70
CA LEU A 66 -13.53 49.54 -3.29
C LEU A 66 -14.84 50.07 -2.67
N GLU A 67 -15.83 49.20 -2.48
CA GLU A 67 -17.10 49.63 -1.88
C GLU A 67 -16.97 49.95 -0.38
N LEU A 68 -16.16 49.19 0.36
CA LEU A 68 -15.85 49.51 1.74
C LEU A 68 -15.04 50.80 1.90
N MET A 69 -14.10 51.10 0.98
CA MET A 69 -13.37 52.36 0.97
C MET A 69 -14.25 53.59 0.78
N LYS A 70 -15.33 53.44 -0.04
CA LYS A 70 -16.32 54.53 -0.27
C LYS A 70 -17.23 54.72 0.96
N THR A 71 -17.63 53.66 1.60
CA THR A 71 -18.69 53.63 2.61
C THR A 71 -18.19 53.67 4.07
N LYS A 72 -17.14 52.89 4.38
CA LYS A 72 -16.56 52.71 5.72
C LYS A 72 -15.04 52.48 5.63
N PRO A 73 -14.22 53.52 5.42
CA PRO A 73 -12.78 53.41 5.21
C PRO A 73 -12.04 52.68 6.34
N GLU A 74 -12.52 52.75 7.56
CA GLU A 74 -11.91 52.06 8.70
C GLU A 74 -12.12 50.55 8.64
N VAL A 75 -13.29 50.12 8.20
CA VAL A 75 -13.58 48.69 7.96
C VAL A 75 -12.77 48.18 6.77
N ALA A 76 -12.66 49.02 5.70
CA ALA A 76 -11.85 48.69 4.54
C ALA A 76 -10.37 48.45 4.93
N ARG A 77 -9.77 49.29 5.79
CA ARG A 77 -8.42 49.09 6.28
C ARG A 77 -8.23 47.75 6.99
N LYS A 78 -9.20 47.32 7.81
CA LYS A 78 -9.16 46.02 8.49
C LYS A 78 -9.32 44.88 7.50
N TYR A 79 -10.23 45.01 6.53
CA TYR A 79 -10.44 44.02 5.47
C TYR A 79 -9.16 43.81 4.65
N ILE A 80 -8.51 44.90 4.16
CA ILE A 80 -7.28 44.87 3.40
C ILE A 80 -6.12 44.30 4.27
N SER A 81 -5.99 44.77 5.52
CA SER A 81 -4.98 44.23 6.44
C SER A 81 -5.13 42.73 6.68
N TYR A 82 -6.35 42.25 6.86
CA TYR A 82 -6.64 40.84 7.02
C TYR A 82 -6.30 40.03 5.75
N ARG A 83 -6.69 40.53 4.57
CA ARG A 83 -6.36 39.92 3.27
C ARG A 83 -4.84 39.83 3.07
N ASN A 84 -4.12 40.92 3.36
CA ASN A 84 -2.65 40.95 3.30
C ASN A 84 -1.99 40.03 4.31
N ALA A 85 -2.46 40.02 5.56
CA ALA A 85 -1.93 39.14 6.59
C ALA A 85 -2.10 37.64 6.21
N ARG A 86 -3.24 37.28 5.64
CA ARG A 86 -3.43 35.93 5.11
C ARG A 86 -2.55 35.60 3.91
N SER A 87 -2.28 36.58 3.04
CA SER A 87 -1.34 36.38 1.93
C SER A 87 0.09 36.19 2.41
N ILE A 88 0.51 37.00 3.37
CA ILE A 88 1.83 36.90 4.02
C ILE A 88 1.93 35.57 4.78
N ALA A 89 0.92 35.19 5.55
CA ALA A 89 0.88 33.91 6.28
C ALA A 89 1.01 32.70 5.35
N ARG A 90 0.39 32.74 4.15
CA ARG A 90 0.57 31.68 3.15
C ARG A 90 2.01 31.61 2.61
N LYS A 91 2.63 32.76 2.33
CA LYS A 91 4.04 32.84 1.90
C LYS A 91 5.01 32.39 3.03
N ALA A 92 4.75 32.80 4.26
CA ALA A 92 5.51 32.37 5.44
C ALA A 92 5.41 30.84 5.65
N LYS A 93 4.21 30.28 5.51
CA LYS A 93 4.00 28.84 5.62
C LYS A 93 4.79 28.04 4.58
N THR A 94 4.89 28.51 3.36
CA THR A 94 5.73 27.88 2.33
C THR A 94 7.20 27.89 2.70
N ARG A 95 7.69 29.01 3.23
CA ARG A 95 9.07 29.14 3.74
C ARG A 95 9.33 28.22 4.93
N GLU A 96 8.42 28.21 5.91
CA GLU A 96 8.49 27.32 7.09
C GLU A 96 8.54 25.84 6.71
N ILE A 97 7.72 25.42 5.71
CA ILE A 97 7.75 24.05 5.19
C ILE A 97 9.13 23.73 4.62
N PHE A 98 9.70 24.62 3.79
CA PHE A 98 11.00 24.40 3.16
C PHE A 98 12.14 24.38 4.19
N GLU A 99 12.14 25.32 5.13
CA GLU A 99 13.11 25.39 6.22
C GLU A 99 13.02 24.15 7.14
N SER A 100 11.82 23.63 7.39
CA SER A 100 11.63 22.41 8.18
C SER A 100 12.17 21.15 7.46
N ILE A 101 12.10 21.10 6.14
CA ILE A 101 12.65 19.99 5.34
C ILE A 101 14.17 20.02 5.33
N ILE A 102 14.77 21.21 5.12
CA ILE A 102 16.24 21.37 5.09
C ILE A 102 16.84 21.11 6.48
N GLY A 103 16.15 21.50 7.55
CA GLY A 103 16.59 21.33 8.94
C GLY A 103 16.14 20.03 9.61
N ALA A 104 15.42 19.15 8.91
CA ALA A 104 14.85 17.94 9.50
C ALA A 104 15.94 16.94 9.95
N LYS A 105 15.89 16.54 11.21
CA LYS A 105 16.71 15.44 11.74
C LYS A 105 16.15 14.08 11.27
N ASN A 106 17.03 13.08 11.18
CA ASN A 106 16.71 11.76 10.63
C ASN A 106 15.49 11.05 11.28
N ASN A 107 15.12 11.35 12.50
CA ASN A 107 14.04 10.70 13.25
C ASN A 107 12.75 11.53 13.34
N ASP A 108 12.54 12.49 12.43
CA ASP A 108 11.32 13.29 12.46
C ASP A 108 10.09 12.44 12.12
N ILE A 109 9.05 12.60 12.93
CA ILE A 109 7.75 11.91 12.79
C ILE A 109 6.99 12.27 11.49
N THR A 110 7.45 13.33 10.80
CA THR A 110 6.94 13.67 9.46
C THR A 110 7.40 12.71 8.37
N ARG A 111 8.30 11.78 8.66
CA ARG A 111 8.71 10.70 7.76
C ARG A 111 7.66 9.59 7.77
N GLU A 112 6.65 9.72 6.92
CA GLU A 112 5.56 8.75 6.80
C GLU A 112 5.95 7.51 5.99
N ASN A 113 6.96 7.61 5.10
CA ASN A 113 7.37 6.55 4.19
C ASN A 113 8.87 6.23 4.35
N ALA A 114 9.16 5.09 4.95
CA ALA A 114 10.52 4.62 5.19
C ALA A 114 11.31 4.27 3.91
N ASN A 115 10.63 4.04 2.77
CA ASN A 115 11.28 3.73 1.50
C ASN A 115 11.77 4.97 0.74
N MET A 116 11.39 6.16 1.18
CA MET A 116 11.76 7.40 0.53
C MET A 116 13.03 7.97 1.13
N ASN A 117 14.04 8.24 0.29
CA ASN A 117 15.24 8.95 0.72
C ASN A 117 15.04 10.46 0.55
N ALA A 118 14.55 11.12 1.60
CA ALA A 118 14.30 12.55 1.60
C ALA A 118 15.58 13.41 1.65
N ASP A 119 16.75 12.82 1.82
CA ASP A 119 18.02 13.55 1.93
C ASP A 119 18.65 13.83 0.56
N THR A 120 18.19 13.16 -0.50
CA THR A 120 18.60 13.46 -1.87
C THR A 120 17.93 14.73 -2.41
N PRO A 121 18.53 15.46 -3.38
CA PRO A 121 17.91 16.62 -4.01
C PRO A 121 16.48 16.34 -4.54
N ALA A 122 16.30 15.23 -5.25
CA ALA A 122 14.98 14.82 -5.74
C ALA A 122 14.01 14.51 -4.59
N GLY A 123 14.51 13.89 -3.51
CA GLY A 123 13.75 13.61 -2.30
C GLY A 123 13.27 14.84 -1.58
N MET A 124 14.12 15.84 -1.42
CA MET A 124 13.75 17.12 -0.84
C MET A 124 12.66 17.82 -1.65
N MET A 125 12.76 17.81 -2.98
CA MET A 125 11.74 18.36 -3.86
C MET A 125 10.41 17.63 -3.76
N MET A 126 10.41 16.31 -3.73
CA MET A 126 9.20 15.49 -3.54
C MET A 126 8.58 15.73 -2.16
N LYS A 127 9.39 15.83 -1.11
CA LYS A 127 8.92 16.14 0.25
C LYS A 127 8.28 17.52 0.30
N PHE A 128 8.91 18.53 -0.31
CA PHE A 128 8.35 19.86 -0.41
C PHE A 128 7.01 19.86 -1.15
N ALA A 129 6.92 19.16 -2.27
CA ALA A 129 5.66 19.01 -3.03
C ALA A 129 4.58 18.38 -2.16
N SER A 130 4.87 17.26 -1.48
CA SER A 130 3.95 16.56 -0.57
C SER A 130 3.44 17.47 0.54
N GLU A 131 4.34 18.10 1.29
CA GLU A 131 3.96 18.97 2.42
C GLU A 131 3.20 20.23 1.99
N SER A 132 3.49 20.74 0.78
CA SER A 132 2.77 21.90 0.21
C SER A 132 1.37 21.52 -0.28
N THR A 133 1.20 20.29 -0.76
CA THR A 133 -0.08 19.82 -1.33
C THR A 133 -1.11 19.47 -0.24
N LYS A 134 -0.68 18.91 0.89
CA LYS A 134 -1.58 18.51 1.99
C LYS A 134 -2.49 19.66 2.49
N PRO A 135 -1.97 20.87 2.78
CA PRO A 135 -2.82 22.01 3.15
C PRO A 135 -3.77 22.45 2.05
N PHE A 136 -3.36 22.34 0.77
CA PHE A 136 -4.23 22.65 -0.36
C PHE A 136 -5.45 21.72 -0.37
N VAL A 137 -5.23 20.43 -0.15
CA VAL A 137 -6.34 19.45 -0.07
C VAL A 137 -7.28 19.79 1.09
N ASP A 138 -6.74 20.06 2.27
CA ASP A 138 -7.52 20.40 3.45
C ASP A 138 -8.38 21.66 3.23
N ASP A 139 -7.82 22.69 2.60
CA ASP A 139 -8.49 23.97 2.44
C ASP A 139 -9.45 24.04 1.25
N TYR A 140 -9.22 23.27 0.17
CA TYR A 140 -9.93 23.42 -1.09
C TYR A 140 -10.69 22.17 -1.58
N LEU A 141 -10.27 20.97 -1.19
CA LEU A 141 -10.86 19.73 -1.71
C LEU A 141 -11.73 18.99 -0.69
N LEU A 142 -11.49 19.17 0.61
CA LEU A 142 -12.28 18.51 1.66
C LEU A 142 -13.44 19.39 2.14
N ASP A 143 -14.58 18.75 2.35
CA ASP A 143 -15.70 19.35 3.07
C ASP A 143 -15.29 19.75 4.50
N GLU A 144 -15.98 20.72 5.09
CA GLU A 144 -15.65 21.22 6.44
C GLU A 144 -15.75 20.12 7.50
N GLU A 145 -16.73 19.25 7.39
CA GLU A 145 -16.94 18.13 8.32
C GLU A 145 -15.77 17.13 8.25
N VAL A 146 -15.38 16.72 7.03
CA VAL A 146 -14.24 15.82 6.80
C VAL A 146 -12.93 16.45 7.29
N ARG A 147 -12.69 17.71 6.91
CA ARG A 147 -11.52 18.48 7.36
C ARG A 147 -11.45 18.59 8.89
N GLY A 148 -12.61 18.84 9.53
CA GLY A 148 -12.72 18.87 10.98
C GLY A 148 -12.38 17.54 11.64
N ALA A 149 -12.85 16.43 11.08
CA ALA A 149 -12.53 15.08 11.57
C ALA A 149 -11.04 14.72 11.41
N VAL A 150 -10.44 15.05 10.26
CA VAL A 150 -8.98 14.88 10.02
C VAL A 150 -8.15 15.70 11.03
N LYS A 151 -8.51 16.96 11.24
CA LYS A 151 -7.81 17.88 12.15
C LYS A 151 -7.91 17.43 13.61
N ARG A 152 -9.07 16.90 14.04
CA ARG A 152 -9.28 16.36 15.38
C ARG A 152 -8.71 14.97 15.60
N GLY A 153 -8.18 14.30 14.55
CA GLY A 153 -7.59 12.97 14.63
C GLY A 153 -8.59 11.81 14.70
N TYR A 154 -9.83 12.00 14.26
CA TYR A 154 -10.80 10.89 14.16
C TYR A 154 -10.60 10.04 12.92
N ILE A 155 -10.10 10.63 11.84
CA ILE A 155 -9.81 9.94 10.59
C ILE A 155 -8.48 10.39 10.01
N HIS A 156 -7.88 9.51 9.18
CA HIS A 156 -6.71 9.80 8.38
C HIS A 156 -6.94 9.41 6.93
N ILE A 157 -6.83 10.38 6.04
CA ILE A 157 -6.88 10.16 4.58
C ILE A 157 -5.46 9.83 4.12
N HIS A 158 -5.26 8.61 3.65
CA HIS A 158 -3.96 8.17 3.16
C HIS A 158 -3.62 8.82 1.82
N ASP A 159 -2.33 9.05 1.60
CA ASP A 159 -1.79 9.65 0.37
C ASP A 159 -2.55 10.93 -0.02
N LYS A 160 -2.79 11.78 0.99
CA LYS A 160 -3.55 13.03 0.83
C LYS A 160 -2.88 14.01 -0.12
N ASP A 161 -1.56 13.98 -0.20
CA ASP A 161 -0.74 14.76 -1.12
C ASP A 161 -0.98 14.40 -2.59
N TYR A 162 -1.31 13.14 -2.89
CA TYR A 162 -1.68 12.69 -4.22
C TYR A 162 -3.15 12.95 -4.61
N TYR A 163 -3.99 13.40 -3.68
CA TYR A 163 -5.40 13.65 -3.93
C TYR A 163 -5.65 14.54 -5.16
N PRO A 164 -4.97 15.72 -5.33
CA PRO A 164 -5.19 16.61 -6.47
C PRO A 164 -4.78 16.03 -7.81
N THR A 165 -3.88 15.05 -7.83
CA THR A 165 -3.39 14.42 -9.07
C THR A 165 -4.40 13.45 -9.68
N LYS A 166 -5.45 13.07 -8.92
CA LYS A 166 -6.44 12.04 -9.28
C LYS A 166 -5.87 10.65 -9.45
N SER A 167 -4.61 10.40 -9.06
CA SER A 167 -3.98 9.09 -9.19
C SER A 167 -4.68 8.04 -8.33
N LEU A 168 -4.56 6.77 -8.76
CA LEU A 168 -5.05 5.59 -8.05
C LEU A 168 -3.94 5.05 -7.15
N THR A 169 -4.31 4.21 -6.16
CA THR A 169 -3.31 3.72 -5.20
C THR A 169 -2.39 2.67 -5.82
N CYS A 170 -2.94 1.54 -6.26
CA CYS A 170 -2.15 0.37 -6.66
C CYS A 170 -2.84 -0.47 -7.72
N VAL A 171 -2.09 -1.38 -8.39
CA VAL A 171 -2.65 -2.31 -9.39
C VAL A 171 -1.89 -3.64 -9.40
N GLN A 172 -2.62 -4.73 -9.71
CA GLN A 172 -2.09 -6.05 -10.04
C GLN A 172 -1.89 -6.16 -11.55
N HIS A 173 -0.65 -6.20 -12.00
CA HIS A 173 -0.30 -6.14 -13.42
C HIS A 173 -0.69 -7.41 -14.19
N PRO A 174 -1.54 -7.36 -15.22
CA PRO A 174 -1.73 -8.43 -16.17
C PRO A 174 -0.52 -8.51 -17.11
N LEU A 175 0.62 -8.93 -16.57
CA LEU A 175 1.91 -8.85 -17.24
C LEU A 175 1.95 -9.67 -18.52
N ASN A 176 1.20 -10.78 -18.63
CA ASN A 176 1.05 -11.57 -19.84
C ASN A 176 0.68 -10.71 -21.05
N THR A 177 -0.24 -9.77 -20.92
CA THR A 177 -0.64 -8.84 -21.99
C THR A 177 0.55 -8.00 -22.48
N ILE A 178 1.34 -7.46 -21.56
CA ILE A 178 2.53 -6.67 -21.89
C ILE A 178 3.58 -7.54 -22.60
N LEU A 179 3.85 -8.72 -22.08
CA LEU A 179 4.86 -9.61 -22.63
C LEU A 179 4.51 -10.13 -24.03
N GLN A 180 3.21 -10.38 -24.29
CA GLN A 180 2.72 -10.88 -25.59
C GLN A 180 2.60 -9.78 -26.66
N HIS A 181 2.24 -8.55 -26.29
CA HIS A 181 1.93 -7.48 -27.25
C HIS A 181 2.94 -6.33 -27.22
N GLY A 182 3.83 -6.31 -26.25
CA GLY A 182 4.73 -5.20 -25.98
C GLY A 182 4.10 -4.16 -25.05
N LEU A 183 4.97 -3.37 -24.43
CA LEU A 183 4.61 -2.30 -23.52
C LEU A 183 4.38 -1.02 -24.31
N LYS A 184 3.27 -0.31 -23.99
CA LYS A 184 2.98 1.03 -24.53
C LYS A 184 3.04 2.03 -23.39
N ALA A 185 4.12 2.81 -23.33
CA ALA A 185 4.27 3.93 -22.42
C ALA A 185 4.26 5.26 -23.17
N ALA A 186 4.18 6.39 -22.45
CA ALA A 186 4.02 7.72 -23.05
C ALA A 186 5.06 8.08 -24.12
N HIS A 187 6.29 7.58 -24.00
CA HIS A 187 7.42 7.97 -24.88
C HIS A 187 8.08 6.78 -25.57
N ALA A 188 7.69 5.55 -25.27
CA ALA A 188 8.31 4.36 -25.82
C ALA A 188 7.33 3.21 -25.95
N GLU A 189 7.54 2.41 -27.00
CA GLU A 189 6.87 1.14 -27.19
C GLU A 189 7.92 0.03 -27.21
N SER A 190 7.69 -1.08 -26.52
CA SER A 190 8.53 -2.26 -26.64
C SER A 190 7.90 -3.27 -27.58
N ARG A 191 8.76 -4.10 -28.19
CA ARG A 191 8.27 -5.26 -28.94
C ARG A 191 7.85 -6.38 -27.97
N PRO A 192 7.04 -7.35 -28.39
CA PRO A 192 6.77 -8.56 -27.63
C PRO A 192 8.06 -9.24 -27.15
N ALA A 193 8.04 -9.77 -25.95
CA ALA A 193 9.16 -10.53 -25.41
C ALA A 193 9.35 -11.83 -26.19
N LYS A 194 10.59 -12.28 -26.35
CA LYS A 194 10.93 -13.56 -27.02
C LYS A 194 11.90 -14.41 -26.19
N ARG A 195 12.34 -13.92 -25.05
CA ARG A 195 13.34 -14.53 -24.18
C ARG A 195 13.05 -14.16 -22.73
N ILE A 196 13.53 -14.97 -21.82
CA ILE A 196 13.33 -14.72 -20.39
C ILE A 196 13.95 -13.40 -19.92
N GLU A 197 15.11 -13.01 -20.44
CA GLU A 197 15.76 -11.75 -20.09
C GLU A 197 14.92 -10.54 -20.53
N THR A 198 14.35 -10.60 -21.74
CA THR A 198 13.49 -9.52 -22.24
C THR A 198 12.18 -9.46 -21.42
N ALA A 199 11.62 -10.61 -21.07
CA ALA A 199 10.42 -10.67 -20.22
C ALA A 199 10.69 -10.06 -18.83
N SER A 200 11.83 -10.39 -18.22
CA SER A 200 12.27 -9.84 -16.94
C SER A 200 12.44 -8.32 -16.99
N VAL A 201 13.12 -7.80 -18.00
CA VAL A 201 13.30 -6.34 -18.18
C VAL A 201 11.96 -5.63 -18.41
N GLN A 202 11.06 -6.19 -19.22
CA GLN A 202 9.72 -5.60 -19.42
C GLN A 202 8.88 -5.61 -18.15
N ALA A 203 9.03 -6.61 -17.29
CA ALA A 203 8.40 -6.62 -15.97
C ALA A 203 8.93 -5.49 -15.08
N CYS A 204 10.24 -5.27 -15.03
CA CYS A 204 10.85 -4.14 -14.33
C CYS A 204 10.29 -2.82 -14.83
N ILE A 205 10.35 -2.58 -16.15
CA ILE A 205 9.86 -1.35 -16.78
C ILE A 205 8.37 -1.12 -16.46
N SER A 206 7.54 -2.18 -16.49
CA SER A 206 6.12 -2.09 -16.16
C SER A 206 5.91 -1.61 -14.73
N LEU A 207 6.58 -2.20 -13.75
CA LEU A 207 6.48 -1.84 -12.34
C LEU A 207 6.97 -0.40 -12.08
N GLU A 208 8.12 -0.03 -12.65
CA GLU A 208 8.75 1.27 -12.49
C GLU A 208 7.94 2.40 -13.14
N THR A 209 7.42 2.18 -14.35
CA THR A 209 6.60 3.17 -15.07
C THR A 209 5.27 3.36 -14.36
N ALA A 210 4.58 2.27 -13.97
CA ALA A 210 3.32 2.36 -13.25
C ALA A 210 3.45 3.10 -11.92
N GLN A 211 4.60 2.98 -11.23
CA GLN A 211 4.86 3.70 -9.98
C GLN A 211 4.91 5.23 -10.18
N ASN A 212 5.20 5.72 -11.39
CA ASN A 212 5.12 7.15 -11.70
C ASN A 212 3.69 7.63 -11.95
N GLU A 213 2.79 6.73 -12.31
CA GLU A 213 1.39 7.03 -12.61
C GLU A 213 0.47 6.81 -11.39
N MET A 214 0.91 5.99 -10.41
CA MET A 214 0.14 5.60 -9.23
C MET A 214 0.97 5.84 -7.96
N HIS A 215 0.29 6.00 -6.81
CA HIS A 215 0.97 6.35 -5.56
C HIS A 215 1.21 5.21 -4.57
N GLY A 216 0.68 4.01 -4.83
CA GLY A 216 0.86 2.83 -3.97
C GLY A 216 1.66 1.72 -4.61
N GLY A 217 1.53 0.51 -4.08
CA GLY A 217 2.29 -0.65 -4.51
C GLY A 217 1.91 -1.17 -5.90
N GLN A 218 2.91 -1.71 -6.59
CA GLN A 218 2.78 -2.36 -7.90
C GLN A 218 3.01 -3.86 -7.72
N ALA A 219 2.17 -4.71 -8.29
CA ALA A 219 2.27 -6.15 -8.06
C ALA A 219 2.12 -6.98 -9.33
N ILE A 220 2.81 -8.12 -9.38
CA ILE A 220 2.63 -9.16 -10.39
C ILE A 220 1.89 -10.32 -9.72
N PRO A 221 0.67 -10.68 -10.15
CA PRO A 221 -0.17 -11.67 -9.47
C PRO A 221 0.17 -13.14 -9.74
N ALA A 222 0.94 -13.44 -10.81
CA ALA A 222 1.26 -14.82 -11.23
C ALA A 222 2.57 -14.84 -12.04
N LEU A 223 3.69 -14.52 -11.39
CA LEU A 223 4.99 -14.39 -12.08
C LEU A 223 5.42 -15.68 -12.77
N ASP A 224 5.25 -16.82 -12.10
CA ASP A 224 5.55 -18.17 -12.60
C ASP A 224 4.86 -18.46 -13.93
N PHE A 225 3.53 -18.29 -13.98
CA PHE A 225 2.75 -18.47 -15.20
C PHE A 225 3.13 -17.49 -16.32
N TYR A 226 3.38 -16.23 -15.95
CA TYR A 226 3.67 -15.18 -16.94
C TYR A 226 5.04 -15.34 -17.59
N PHE A 227 6.01 -15.90 -16.86
CA PHE A 227 7.37 -16.09 -17.37
C PHE A 227 7.59 -17.47 -18.02
N ALA A 228 6.77 -18.47 -17.68
CA ALA A 228 6.91 -19.84 -18.22
C ALA A 228 7.01 -19.89 -19.76
N PRO A 229 6.19 -19.19 -20.58
CA PRO A 229 6.32 -19.21 -22.03
C PRO A 229 7.68 -18.71 -22.53
N TYR A 230 8.31 -17.79 -21.81
CA TYR A 230 9.61 -17.21 -22.20
C TYR A 230 10.80 -18.07 -21.78
N VAL A 231 10.63 -18.89 -20.75
CA VAL A 231 11.57 -20.01 -20.47
C VAL A 231 11.55 -21.00 -21.63
N HIS A 232 10.37 -21.39 -22.09
CA HIS A 232 10.20 -22.29 -23.25
C HIS A 232 10.86 -21.72 -24.53
N MET A 233 10.56 -20.45 -24.85
CA MET A 233 11.17 -19.77 -26.01
C MET A 233 12.71 -19.70 -25.91
N THR A 234 13.24 -19.48 -24.69
CA THR A 234 14.67 -19.47 -24.43
C THR A 234 15.30 -20.84 -24.62
N TYR A 235 14.60 -21.91 -24.17
CA TYR A 235 15.03 -23.29 -24.40
C TYR A 235 15.11 -23.61 -25.88
N LEU A 236 14.10 -23.26 -26.67
CA LEU A 236 14.11 -23.47 -28.13
C LEU A 236 15.23 -22.68 -28.82
N GLU A 237 15.60 -21.52 -28.31
CA GLU A 237 16.75 -20.76 -28.82
C GLU A 237 18.05 -21.49 -28.53
N GLU A 238 18.27 -21.97 -27.30
CA GLU A 238 19.47 -22.72 -26.94
C GLU A 238 19.58 -24.04 -27.70
N LEU A 239 18.46 -24.71 -27.95
CA LEU A 239 18.39 -25.89 -28.77
C LEU A 239 18.88 -25.61 -30.22
N ARG A 240 18.35 -24.56 -30.87
CA ARG A 240 18.78 -24.16 -32.23
C ARG A 240 20.27 -23.83 -32.28
N ARG A 241 20.83 -23.17 -31.27
CA ARG A 241 22.25 -22.88 -31.16
C ARG A 241 23.11 -24.16 -31.08
N LEU A 242 22.60 -25.18 -30.38
CA LEU A 242 23.29 -26.47 -30.31
C LEU A 242 23.22 -27.22 -31.65
N GLU A 243 22.06 -27.20 -32.31
CA GLU A 243 21.85 -27.78 -33.64
C GLU A 243 22.78 -27.13 -34.69
N GLU A 244 22.85 -25.80 -34.70
CA GLU A 244 23.77 -25.05 -35.56
C GLU A 244 25.24 -25.42 -35.29
N TYR A 245 25.64 -25.57 -34.02
CA TYR A 245 26.99 -25.92 -33.62
C TYR A 245 27.35 -27.36 -33.99
N GLU A 246 26.42 -28.31 -33.85
CA GLU A 246 26.62 -29.72 -34.14
C GLU A 246 26.39 -30.08 -35.63
N GLY A 247 25.73 -29.17 -36.37
CA GLY A 247 25.36 -29.41 -37.77
C GLY A 247 24.28 -30.50 -37.91
N GLN A 248 23.50 -30.75 -36.88
CA GLN A 248 22.45 -31.75 -36.79
C GLN A 248 21.18 -31.19 -36.19
N GLU A 249 20.00 -31.43 -36.82
CA GLU A 249 18.69 -31.07 -36.30
C GLU A 249 18.11 -32.15 -35.41
N TYR A 250 17.29 -31.75 -34.38
CA TYR A 250 16.59 -32.63 -33.47
C TYR A 250 15.11 -32.25 -33.44
N PRO A 251 14.30 -32.50 -34.49
CA PRO A 251 12.92 -32.02 -34.62
C PRO A 251 12.00 -32.45 -33.48
N GLU A 252 12.22 -33.61 -32.87
CA GLU A 252 11.48 -34.13 -31.74
C GLU A 252 11.63 -33.25 -30.49
N LEU A 253 12.77 -32.63 -30.27
CA LEU A 253 13.02 -31.73 -29.12
C LEU A 253 12.25 -30.40 -29.23
N HIS A 254 11.88 -29.99 -30.46
CA HIS A 254 11.10 -28.76 -30.67
C HIS A 254 9.59 -28.93 -30.36
N THR A 255 9.11 -30.16 -30.28
CA THR A 255 7.67 -30.47 -30.11
C THR A 255 7.38 -31.16 -28.79
N GLU A 256 8.38 -31.65 -28.07
CA GLU A 256 8.16 -32.31 -26.78
C GLU A 256 7.94 -31.27 -25.66
N LYS A 257 7.26 -31.70 -24.61
CA LYS A 257 7.16 -30.91 -23.38
C LYS A 257 8.51 -30.91 -22.67
N ILE A 258 8.95 -29.73 -22.22
CA ILE A 258 10.14 -29.62 -21.38
C ILE A 258 9.92 -30.45 -20.10
N LYS A 259 10.91 -31.23 -19.72
CA LYS A 259 10.93 -31.97 -18.45
C LYS A 259 11.70 -31.19 -17.39
N ASP A 260 11.29 -31.31 -16.14
CA ASP A 260 12.03 -30.79 -15.01
C ASP A 260 13.13 -31.79 -14.61
N TYR A 261 14.29 -31.67 -15.21
CA TYR A 261 15.41 -32.61 -15.03
C TYR A 261 16.03 -32.58 -13.62
N LEU A 262 15.66 -31.64 -12.78
CA LEU A 262 16.04 -31.64 -11.35
C LEU A 262 15.18 -32.61 -10.55
N VAL A 263 13.97 -32.89 -11.01
CA VAL A 263 13.03 -33.86 -10.41
C VAL A 263 13.09 -35.21 -11.15
N GLU A 264 13.20 -35.17 -12.48
CA GLU A 264 13.29 -36.35 -13.35
C GLU A 264 14.63 -36.35 -14.10
N PRO A 265 15.73 -36.82 -13.49
CA PRO A 265 17.01 -36.82 -14.14
C PRO A 265 17.04 -37.71 -15.37
N LEU A 266 17.72 -37.26 -16.42
CA LEU A 266 17.91 -38.06 -17.65
C LEU A 266 18.75 -39.29 -17.35
N GLY A 267 18.29 -40.45 -17.80
CA GLY A 267 18.97 -41.73 -17.55
C GLY A 267 20.24 -41.91 -18.36
N ASP A 268 20.30 -41.39 -19.58
CA ASP A 268 21.49 -41.51 -20.47
C ASP A 268 21.95 -40.09 -20.92
N LYS A 269 23.25 -39.84 -20.81
CA LYS A 269 23.88 -38.57 -21.19
C LYS A 269 24.46 -38.58 -22.62
N THR A 270 23.99 -39.49 -23.46
CA THR A 270 24.45 -39.63 -24.85
C THR A 270 23.36 -39.22 -25.84
N GLY A 271 23.74 -38.97 -27.09
CA GLY A 271 22.82 -38.67 -28.18
C GLY A 271 21.88 -37.47 -27.86
N ILE A 272 20.60 -37.66 -28.17
CA ILE A 272 19.56 -36.66 -28.02
C ILE A 272 19.38 -36.19 -26.57
N ASP A 273 19.52 -37.07 -25.58
CA ASP A 273 19.37 -36.70 -24.16
C ASP A 273 20.51 -35.80 -23.70
N ARG A 274 21.71 -35.93 -24.25
CA ARG A 274 22.80 -34.98 -24.02
C ARG A 274 22.47 -33.59 -24.53
N VAL A 275 21.92 -33.49 -25.76
CA VAL A 275 21.53 -32.19 -26.36
C VAL A 275 20.41 -31.55 -25.57
N ARG A 276 19.40 -32.32 -25.22
CA ARG A 276 18.27 -31.87 -24.35
C ARG A 276 18.77 -31.34 -23.03
N GLN A 277 19.65 -32.06 -22.35
CA GLN A 277 20.23 -31.64 -21.08
C GLN A 277 21.08 -30.38 -21.19
N GLN A 278 21.90 -30.28 -22.26
CA GLN A 278 22.73 -29.09 -22.48
C GLN A 278 21.85 -27.85 -22.76
N ALA A 279 20.83 -27.97 -23.61
CA ALA A 279 19.90 -26.89 -23.87
C ALA A 279 19.22 -26.43 -22.58
N MET A 280 18.74 -27.37 -21.74
CA MET A 280 18.10 -27.06 -20.47
C MET A 280 19.07 -26.42 -19.47
N ASN A 281 20.31 -26.92 -19.31
CA ASN A 281 21.29 -26.34 -18.41
C ASN A 281 21.62 -24.88 -18.78
N ARG A 282 21.78 -24.59 -20.09
CA ARG A 282 21.98 -23.21 -20.55
C ARG A 282 20.75 -22.33 -20.29
N THR A 283 19.56 -22.86 -20.49
CA THR A 283 18.30 -22.17 -20.21
C THR A 283 18.18 -21.83 -18.73
N VAL A 284 18.45 -22.77 -17.82
CA VAL A 284 18.42 -22.55 -16.36
C VAL A 284 19.38 -21.44 -15.97
N GLY A 285 20.63 -21.44 -16.50
CA GLY A 285 21.60 -20.38 -16.24
C GLY A 285 21.09 -18.99 -16.69
N ARG A 286 20.40 -18.91 -17.83
CA ARG A 286 19.79 -17.67 -18.33
C ARG A 286 18.60 -17.25 -17.48
N VAL A 287 17.77 -18.17 -17.03
CA VAL A 287 16.65 -17.89 -16.12
C VAL A 287 17.19 -17.38 -14.79
N HIS A 288 18.20 -18.01 -14.22
CA HIS A 288 18.87 -17.56 -12.99
C HIS A 288 19.35 -16.12 -13.12
N GLN A 289 20.12 -15.82 -14.17
CA GLN A 289 20.63 -14.47 -14.43
C GLN A 289 19.50 -13.45 -14.64
N ALA A 290 18.39 -13.84 -15.26
CA ALA A 290 17.24 -12.97 -15.44
C ALA A 290 16.52 -12.68 -14.10
N MET A 291 16.43 -13.67 -13.20
CA MET A 291 15.83 -13.49 -11.87
C MET A 291 16.71 -12.66 -10.94
N GLU A 292 18.02 -12.90 -10.96
CA GLU A 292 19.01 -12.08 -10.27
C GLU A 292 18.92 -10.61 -10.72
N ALA A 293 18.93 -10.36 -12.03
CA ALA A 293 18.81 -9.03 -12.60
C ALA A 293 17.47 -8.36 -12.23
N PHE A 294 16.38 -9.12 -12.17
CA PHE A 294 15.06 -8.63 -11.73
C PHE A 294 15.11 -8.13 -10.29
N ILE A 295 15.68 -8.92 -9.37
CA ILE A 295 15.80 -8.53 -7.96
C ILE A 295 16.72 -7.31 -7.83
N HIS A 296 17.86 -7.27 -8.53
CA HIS A 296 18.78 -6.13 -8.51
C HIS A 296 18.11 -4.84 -9.00
N ASN A 297 17.39 -4.89 -10.12
CA ASN A 297 16.68 -3.73 -10.65
C ASN A 297 15.65 -3.18 -9.64
N MET A 298 14.86 -4.05 -9.02
CA MET A 298 13.84 -3.63 -8.04
C MET A 298 14.43 -3.01 -6.77
N ASN A 299 15.71 -3.20 -6.48
CA ASN A 299 16.38 -2.60 -5.32
C ASN A 299 17.27 -1.40 -5.68
N THR A 300 17.58 -1.19 -6.96
CA THR A 300 18.56 -0.20 -7.41
C THR A 300 17.91 0.95 -8.18
N ILE A 301 16.95 0.65 -9.06
CA ILE A 301 16.33 1.67 -9.90
C ILE A 301 15.24 2.40 -9.11
N HIS A 302 15.34 3.73 -9.11
CA HIS A 302 14.39 4.59 -8.44
C HIS A 302 13.36 5.13 -9.45
N SER A 303 12.11 5.13 -9.04
CA SER A 303 11.00 5.80 -9.72
C SER A 303 10.58 7.07 -8.98
N ARG A 304 9.52 7.74 -9.41
CA ARG A 304 9.01 9.00 -8.82
C ARG A 304 10.10 10.06 -8.67
N GLY A 305 10.66 10.49 -9.78
CA GLY A 305 11.69 11.53 -9.79
C GLY A 305 13.03 11.08 -9.22
N GLY A 306 13.32 9.77 -9.20
CA GLY A 306 14.58 9.22 -8.74
C GLY A 306 14.74 9.13 -7.23
N ASN A 307 13.65 9.14 -6.48
CA ASN A 307 13.68 9.24 -5.03
C ASN A 307 13.25 8.01 -4.25
N GLN A 308 12.50 7.10 -4.86
CA GLN A 308 11.93 5.94 -4.21
C GLN A 308 12.13 4.68 -5.05
N VAL A 309 12.66 3.60 -4.47
CA VAL A 309 12.57 2.28 -5.09
C VAL A 309 11.10 1.87 -5.23
N VAL A 310 10.79 1.12 -6.28
CA VAL A 310 9.42 0.70 -6.57
C VAL A 310 8.89 -0.18 -5.43
N PHE A 311 7.79 0.22 -4.83
CA PHE A 311 7.09 -0.59 -3.85
C PHE A 311 6.41 -1.78 -4.56
N SER A 312 7.22 -2.78 -4.88
CA SER A 312 6.86 -3.90 -5.74
C SER A 312 6.60 -5.18 -4.97
N SER A 313 5.74 -6.03 -5.51
CA SER A 313 5.49 -7.39 -5.01
C SER A 313 5.27 -8.38 -6.15
N VAL A 314 5.61 -9.64 -5.92
CA VAL A 314 5.40 -10.74 -6.86
C VAL A 314 4.74 -11.91 -6.15
N ASN A 315 3.68 -12.45 -6.76
CA ASN A 315 2.97 -13.63 -6.28
C ASN A 315 3.30 -14.79 -7.22
N TYR A 316 3.56 -15.96 -6.69
CA TYR A 316 3.92 -17.18 -7.42
C TYR A 316 3.74 -18.42 -6.54
N GLY A 317 3.90 -19.62 -7.09
CA GLY A 317 3.86 -20.87 -6.33
C GLY A 317 3.02 -21.96 -6.96
N THR A 318 2.11 -21.64 -7.88
CA THR A 318 1.05 -22.56 -8.32
C THR A 318 1.23 -23.10 -9.74
N ASP A 319 2.17 -22.59 -10.55
CA ASP A 319 2.45 -23.20 -11.86
C ASP A 319 3.23 -24.51 -11.69
N THR A 320 2.67 -25.61 -12.19
CA THR A 320 3.26 -26.96 -12.12
C THR A 320 3.99 -27.37 -13.40
N SER A 321 4.06 -26.49 -14.41
CA SER A 321 4.87 -26.73 -15.60
C SER A 321 6.37 -26.72 -15.27
N ALA A 322 7.16 -27.43 -16.05
CA ALA A 322 8.63 -27.43 -15.88
C ALA A 322 9.21 -26.02 -15.99
N GLU A 323 8.66 -25.21 -16.89
CA GLU A 323 9.04 -23.83 -17.13
C GLU A 323 8.72 -22.93 -15.92
N GLY A 324 7.48 -22.99 -15.39
CA GLY A 324 7.07 -22.23 -14.21
C GLY A 324 7.83 -22.65 -12.96
N ARG A 325 8.07 -23.95 -12.79
CA ARG A 325 8.94 -24.49 -11.72
C ARG A 325 10.39 -23.96 -11.83
N CYS A 326 10.92 -23.85 -13.05
CA CYS A 326 12.22 -23.26 -13.28
C CYS A 326 12.28 -21.79 -12.84
N VAL A 327 11.27 -20.98 -13.21
CA VAL A 327 11.15 -19.57 -12.76
C VAL A 327 11.14 -19.47 -11.24
N MET A 328 10.29 -20.24 -10.58
CA MET A 328 10.18 -20.23 -9.12
C MET A 328 11.47 -20.63 -8.43
N ARG A 329 12.13 -21.70 -8.90
CA ARG A 329 13.37 -22.20 -8.36
C ARG A 329 14.46 -21.15 -8.45
N GLU A 330 14.65 -20.57 -9.63
CA GLU A 330 15.74 -19.61 -9.85
C GLU A 330 15.47 -18.25 -9.18
N LEU A 331 14.22 -17.84 -9.04
CA LEU A 331 13.85 -16.67 -8.21
C LEU A 331 14.19 -16.91 -6.74
N LEU A 332 13.86 -18.10 -6.22
CA LEU A 332 14.15 -18.47 -4.84
C LEU A 332 15.68 -18.60 -4.60
N HIS A 333 16.44 -19.18 -5.54
CA HIS A 333 17.90 -19.25 -5.45
C HIS A 333 18.54 -17.86 -5.46
N SER A 334 18.18 -17.00 -6.41
CA SER A 334 18.67 -15.61 -6.48
C SER A 334 18.34 -14.83 -5.20
N THR A 335 17.15 -15.05 -4.64
CA THR A 335 16.76 -14.45 -3.35
C THR A 335 17.60 -14.98 -2.20
N TYR A 336 17.86 -16.29 -2.15
CA TYR A 336 18.68 -16.92 -1.11
C TYR A 336 20.13 -16.42 -1.14
N GLU A 337 20.67 -16.21 -2.33
CA GLU A 337 22.03 -15.68 -2.55
C GLU A 337 22.12 -14.21 -2.14
N GLY A 338 21.06 -13.43 -2.40
CA GLY A 338 20.98 -12.01 -2.05
C GLY A 338 21.61 -11.09 -3.09
N VAL A 339 21.59 -9.79 -2.82
CA VAL A 339 22.08 -8.74 -3.74
C VAL A 339 23.46 -8.23 -3.32
N GLY A 340 24.29 -7.89 -4.29
CA GLY A 340 25.66 -7.38 -4.05
C GLY A 340 26.48 -8.36 -3.20
N ASN A 341 26.99 -7.91 -2.05
CA ASN A 341 27.70 -8.77 -1.11
C ASN A 341 26.73 -9.61 -0.25
N HIS A 342 25.88 -10.39 -0.88
CA HIS A 342 24.91 -11.28 -0.25
C HIS A 342 23.88 -10.60 0.68
N ALA A 343 23.59 -9.29 0.47
CA ALA A 343 22.59 -8.58 1.27
C ALA A 343 21.18 -9.08 0.99
N THR A 344 20.35 -9.07 2.02
CA THR A 344 18.91 -9.34 1.87
C THR A 344 18.25 -8.25 1.02
N ALA A 345 17.61 -8.64 -0.08
CA ALA A 345 16.85 -7.75 -0.93
C ALA A 345 15.60 -7.23 -0.19
N ILE A 346 15.25 -5.95 -0.39
CA ILE A 346 14.06 -5.33 0.21
C ILE A 346 12.85 -5.55 -0.71
N PHE A 347 13.05 -5.45 -2.02
CA PHE A 347 12.02 -5.63 -3.06
C PHE A 347 12.46 -6.63 -4.14
N PRO A 348 11.52 -7.22 -4.85
CA PRO A 348 10.06 -7.19 -4.58
C PRO A 348 9.72 -7.97 -3.31
N ILE A 349 8.60 -7.60 -2.66
CA ILE A 349 7.98 -8.45 -1.63
C ILE A 349 7.52 -9.73 -2.31
N GLN A 350 8.11 -10.85 -1.96
CA GLN A 350 7.77 -12.14 -2.55
C GLN A 350 6.67 -12.83 -1.74
N ILE A 351 5.71 -13.42 -2.45
CA ILE A 351 4.50 -14.01 -1.89
C ILE A 351 4.31 -15.39 -2.49
N TRP A 352 4.53 -16.41 -1.67
CA TRP A 352 4.27 -17.79 -2.02
C TRP A 352 2.78 -18.10 -1.85
N LYS A 353 2.12 -18.48 -2.94
CA LYS A 353 0.73 -18.94 -2.93
C LYS A 353 0.68 -20.40 -2.51
N LYS A 354 0.30 -20.65 -1.26
CA LYS A 354 0.14 -22.00 -0.70
C LYS A 354 -1.20 -22.58 -1.15
N LYS A 355 -1.18 -23.80 -1.74
CA LYS A 355 -2.37 -24.51 -2.19
C LYS A 355 -2.22 -26.02 -2.04
N ARG A 356 -3.17 -26.66 -1.32
CA ARG A 356 -3.26 -28.13 -1.23
C ARG A 356 -3.47 -28.76 -2.60
N GLY A 357 -2.82 -29.90 -2.86
CA GLY A 357 -2.85 -30.58 -4.14
C GLY A 357 -1.96 -29.96 -5.22
N VAL A 358 -1.24 -28.85 -4.89
CA VAL A 358 -0.33 -28.18 -5.82
C VAL A 358 1.09 -28.07 -5.24
N ASN A 359 1.23 -27.58 -4.00
CA ASN A 359 2.55 -27.26 -3.48
C ASN A 359 2.71 -27.35 -1.96
N TYR A 360 1.77 -27.96 -1.22
CA TYR A 360 1.79 -27.87 0.23
C TYR A 360 2.01 -29.22 0.92
N LEU A 361 1.42 -30.30 0.45
CA LEU A 361 1.53 -31.61 1.05
C LEU A 361 2.62 -32.45 0.41
N PRO A 362 3.26 -33.37 1.14
CA PRO A 362 4.15 -34.36 0.53
C PRO A 362 3.44 -35.12 -0.61
N GLY A 363 4.07 -35.12 -1.79
CA GLY A 363 3.49 -35.66 -3.01
C GLY A 363 2.82 -34.66 -3.93
N ASP A 364 2.59 -33.42 -3.48
CA ASP A 364 2.13 -32.35 -4.37
C ASP A 364 3.23 -31.99 -5.40
N PRO A 365 2.88 -31.61 -6.64
CA PRO A 365 3.85 -31.35 -7.73
C PRO A 365 4.96 -30.35 -7.38
N ASN A 366 4.68 -29.30 -6.59
CA ASN A 366 5.61 -28.25 -6.21
C ASN A 366 6.01 -28.31 -4.74
N TYR A 367 5.89 -29.47 -4.08
CA TYR A 367 6.23 -29.59 -2.66
C TYR A 367 7.72 -29.31 -2.38
N ASP A 368 8.63 -29.74 -3.25
CA ASP A 368 10.06 -29.46 -3.18
C ASP A 368 10.35 -27.94 -3.23
N LEU A 369 9.64 -27.21 -4.07
CA LEU A 369 9.75 -25.75 -4.17
C LEU A 369 9.14 -25.04 -2.95
N TYR A 370 8.10 -25.59 -2.34
CA TYR A 370 7.59 -25.10 -1.05
C TYR A 370 8.64 -25.26 0.05
N GLN A 371 9.34 -26.41 0.09
CA GLN A 371 10.44 -26.62 1.02
C GLN A 371 11.56 -25.58 0.80
N LEU A 372 11.92 -25.32 -0.46
CA LEU A 372 12.88 -24.27 -0.79
C LEU A 372 12.37 -22.88 -0.37
N ALA A 373 11.11 -22.56 -0.62
CA ALA A 373 10.50 -21.29 -0.21
C ALA A 373 10.57 -21.07 1.32
N CYS A 374 10.30 -22.10 2.11
CA CYS A 374 10.44 -22.04 3.57
C CYS A 374 11.89 -21.84 3.99
N LYS A 375 12.85 -22.54 3.34
CA LYS A 375 14.29 -22.36 3.58
C LYS A 375 14.75 -20.93 3.26
N VAL A 376 14.27 -20.36 2.16
CA VAL A 376 14.59 -18.98 1.76
C VAL A 376 13.98 -18.00 2.74
N SER A 377 12.72 -18.19 3.14
CA SER A 377 12.04 -17.34 4.14
C SER A 377 12.76 -17.35 5.49
N ALA A 378 13.26 -18.51 5.92
CA ALA A 378 14.04 -18.66 7.14
C ALA A 378 15.34 -17.86 7.14
N ARG A 379 15.93 -17.61 5.96
CA ARG A 379 17.16 -16.83 5.81
C ARG A 379 16.94 -15.37 5.43
N ARG A 380 15.92 -15.08 4.60
CA ARG A 380 15.78 -13.78 3.91
C ARG A 380 14.48 -13.03 4.21
N PHE A 381 13.65 -13.50 5.14
CA PHE A 381 12.32 -12.98 5.46
C PHE A 381 11.27 -13.12 4.34
N PHE A 382 11.65 -13.44 3.13
CA PHE A 382 10.78 -13.72 1.99
C PHE A 382 11.02 -15.14 1.48
N PRO A 383 9.99 -15.76 0.87
CA PRO A 383 8.63 -15.24 0.66
C PRO A 383 7.76 -15.19 1.94
N ASN A 384 6.74 -14.32 1.90
CA ASN A 384 5.57 -14.43 2.76
C ASN A 384 4.63 -15.52 2.20
N PHE A 385 3.63 -15.95 2.97
CA PHE A 385 2.75 -17.04 2.58
C PHE A 385 1.30 -16.58 2.46
N LEU A 386 0.70 -16.81 1.29
CA LEU A 386 -0.71 -16.53 0.98
C LEU A 386 -1.46 -17.86 0.91
N ASN A 387 -2.39 -18.07 1.82
CA ASN A 387 -3.17 -19.31 1.92
C ASN A 387 -4.37 -19.27 0.95
N LEU A 388 -4.25 -19.91 -0.19
CA LEU A 388 -5.34 -20.02 -1.16
C LEU A 388 -6.47 -20.96 -0.69
N ASP A 389 -6.20 -21.81 0.31
CA ASP A 389 -7.20 -22.72 0.87
C ASP A 389 -8.05 -22.05 1.95
N ALA A 390 -7.72 -20.84 2.41
CA ALA A 390 -8.59 -20.08 3.28
C ALA A 390 -9.95 -19.84 2.62
N THR A 391 -11.03 -20.05 3.38
CA THR A 391 -12.41 -20.10 2.85
C THR A 391 -12.82 -18.88 2.05
N PHE A 392 -12.35 -17.70 2.47
CA PHE A 392 -12.60 -16.42 1.80
C PHE A 392 -11.66 -16.13 0.60
N ASN A 393 -10.65 -16.99 0.36
CA ASN A 393 -9.76 -16.92 -0.79
C ASN A 393 -10.16 -17.89 -1.92
N HIS A 394 -11.16 -18.72 -1.67
CA HIS A 394 -11.65 -19.68 -2.65
C HIS A 394 -12.38 -18.99 -3.82
N HIS A 395 -12.20 -19.54 -5.03
CA HIS A 395 -12.95 -19.18 -6.22
C HIS A 395 -13.56 -20.44 -6.84
N GLU A 396 -14.85 -20.41 -7.13
CA GLU A 396 -15.64 -21.56 -7.59
C GLU A 396 -15.18 -22.11 -8.95
N LYS A 397 -14.52 -21.32 -9.78
CA LYS A 397 -14.00 -21.73 -11.11
C LYS A 397 -12.58 -22.28 -11.06
N TRP A 398 -11.92 -22.21 -9.89
CA TRP A 398 -10.55 -22.70 -9.81
C TRP A 398 -10.51 -24.22 -9.89
N THR A 399 -9.71 -24.76 -10.81
CA THR A 399 -9.42 -26.21 -10.92
C THR A 399 -7.92 -26.42 -11.15
N PRO A 400 -7.32 -27.51 -10.66
CA PRO A 400 -5.89 -27.77 -10.81
C PRO A 400 -5.45 -27.99 -12.26
N ASP A 401 -6.35 -28.45 -13.11
CA ASP A 401 -6.08 -28.79 -14.51
C ASP A 401 -6.24 -27.59 -15.47
N ASP A 402 -6.82 -26.48 -15.01
CA ASP A 402 -6.96 -25.29 -15.83
C ASP A 402 -5.59 -24.59 -15.98
N PRO A 403 -5.04 -24.47 -17.20
CA PRO A 403 -3.76 -23.78 -17.42
C PRO A 403 -3.83 -22.29 -17.10
N GLU A 404 -5.02 -21.70 -17.06
CA GLU A 404 -5.25 -20.29 -16.71
C GLU A 404 -5.84 -20.10 -15.30
N ARG A 405 -5.73 -21.11 -14.42
CA ARG A 405 -6.25 -21.06 -13.05
C ARG A 405 -5.76 -19.88 -12.23
N TYR A 406 -4.63 -19.29 -12.60
CA TYR A 406 -4.12 -18.07 -11.95
C TYR A 406 -5.10 -16.87 -12.03
N ASN A 407 -6.03 -16.86 -13.01
CA ASN A 407 -7.08 -15.85 -13.10
C ASN A 407 -8.09 -15.92 -11.94
N TYR A 408 -8.18 -17.07 -11.30
CA TYR A 408 -9.09 -17.39 -10.19
C TYR A 408 -8.39 -17.44 -8.84
N GLU A 409 -7.13 -17.05 -8.78
CA GLU A 409 -6.35 -17.01 -7.57
C GLU A 409 -6.29 -15.60 -7.01
N VAL A 410 -6.48 -15.47 -5.68
CA VAL A 410 -6.22 -14.21 -5.01
C VAL A 410 -4.72 -13.89 -5.06
N ALA A 411 -4.40 -12.60 -5.15
CA ALA A 411 -3.04 -12.10 -5.01
C ALA A 411 -3.03 -10.88 -4.08
N THR A 412 -1.93 -10.70 -3.35
CA THR A 412 -1.74 -9.54 -2.49
C THR A 412 -0.77 -8.54 -3.10
N MET A 413 -0.90 -7.28 -2.70
CA MET A 413 -0.05 -6.17 -3.12
C MET A 413 0.57 -5.50 -1.90
N GLY A 414 1.84 -5.09 -2.04
CA GLY A 414 2.55 -4.43 -0.96
C GLY A 414 2.57 -5.29 0.30
N CYS A 415 2.35 -4.66 1.45
CA CYS A 415 2.45 -5.37 2.72
C CYS A 415 1.25 -6.26 3.06
N ARG A 416 0.02 -5.93 2.61
CA ARG A 416 -1.19 -6.70 2.97
C ARG A 416 -2.42 -6.46 2.10
N THR A 417 -2.38 -5.54 1.15
CA THR A 417 -3.55 -5.17 0.36
C THR A 417 -4.04 -6.34 -0.47
N ARG A 418 -5.33 -6.63 -0.37
CA ARG A 418 -6.01 -7.70 -1.08
C ARG A 418 -7.14 -7.12 -1.94
N VAL A 419 -7.16 -7.47 -3.20
CA VAL A 419 -8.21 -7.11 -4.15
C VAL A 419 -8.63 -8.38 -4.87
N PHE A 420 -9.84 -8.84 -4.64
CA PHE A 420 -10.33 -10.09 -5.22
C PHE A 420 -11.83 -10.04 -5.51
N GLU A 421 -12.66 -9.82 -4.51
CA GLU A 421 -14.10 -9.65 -4.66
C GLU A 421 -14.41 -8.44 -5.55
N ASN A 422 -15.39 -8.59 -6.46
CA ASN A 422 -15.80 -7.53 -7.36
C ASN A 422 -17.30 -7.60 -7.63
N ARG A 423 -18.04 -6.56 -7.25
CA ARG A 423 -19.47 -6.46 -7.51
C ARG A 423 -19.79 -5.89 -8.91
N PHE A 424 -18.79 -5.28 -9.56
CA PHE A 424 -18.95 -4.53 -10.81
C PHE A 424 -18.10 -5.08 -11.96
N GLY A 425 -17.68 -6.35 -11.84
CA GLY A 425 -16.87 -7.03 -12.83
C GLY A 425 -16.48 -8.44 -12.38
N PRO A 426 -15.54 -9.10 -13.05
CA PRO A 426 -15.11 -10.44 -12.68
C PRO A 426 -14.44 -10.47 -11.31
N LYS A 427 -14.68 -11.56 -10.56
CA LYS A 427 -13.96 -11.85 -9.31
C LYS A 427 -12.54 -12.29 -9.67
N THR A 428 -11.60 -11.37 -9.58
CA THR A 428 -10.17 -11.60 -9.86
C THR A 428 -9.32 -10.53 -9.21
N SER A 429 -8.06 -10.82 -8.96
CA SER A 429 -7.06 -9.81 -8.57
C SER A 429 -6.47 -9.09 -9.78
N ILE A 430 -6.39 -9.74 -10.94
CA ILE A 430 -5.64 -9.31 -12.12
C ILE A 430 -6.27 -8.07 -12.75
N GLY A 431 -5.45 -7.06 -13.07
CA GLY A 431 -5.89 -5.82 -13.71
C GLY A 431 -6.75 -4.94 -12.81
N ARG A 432 -6.66 -5.11 -11.50
CA ARG A 432 -7.43 -4.37 -10.49
C ARG A 432 -6.55 -3.89 -9.35
N GLY A 433 -7.04 -2.91 -8.60
CA GLY A 433 -6.32 -2.34 -7.48
C GLY A 433 -7.20 -1.49 -6.57
N ASN A 434 -6.58 -0.82 -5.61
CA ASN A 434 -7.24 0.17 -4.76
C ASN A 434 -7.23 1.54 -5.41
N LEU A 435 -8.34 2.27 -5.24
CA LEU A 435 -8.46 3.66 -5.65
C LEU A 435 -7.96 4.61 -4.57
N SER A 436 -8.40 4.37 -3.33
CA SER A 436 -8.02 5.14 -2.15
C SER A 436 -8.49 4.44 -0.87
N PHE A 437 -7.93 4.85 0.27
CA PHE A 437 -8.40 4.37 1.57
C PHE A 437 -8.27 5.45 2.65
N THR A 438 -9.11 5.33 3.67
CA THR A 438 -9.17 6.25 4.82
C THR A 438 -9.33 5.45 6.10
N THR A 439 -8.53 5.77 7.11
CA THR A 439 -8.48 5.03 8.38
C THR A 439 -9.20 5.78 9.50
N ILE A 440 -10.02 5.06 10.25
CA ILE A 440 -10.73 5.54 11.44
C ILE A 440 -9.86 5.28 12.68
N ASN A 441 -9.71 6.29 13.51
CA ASN A 441 -9.14 6.19 14.85
C ASN A 441 -10.21 5.67 15.83
N ILE A 442 -10.36 4.36 15.92
CA ILE A 442 -11.37 3.77 16.81
C ILE A 442 -11.02 3.95 18.30
N VAL A 443 -9.75 4.24 18.62
CA VAL A 443 -9.29 4.50 20.00
C VAL A 443 -9.89 5.80 20.53
N ALA A 444 -9.83 6.89 19.75
CA ALA A 444 -10.42 8.18 20.14
C ALA A 444 -11.92 8.05 20.44
N LEU A 445 -12.66 7.27 19.64
CA LEU A 445 -14.08 7.01 19.84
C LEU A 445 -14.34 6.25 21.15
N ALA A 446 -13.47 5.28 21.47
CA ALA A 446 -13.56 4.50 22.70
C ALA A 446 -13.23 5.35 23.94
N ILE A 447 -12.19 6.20 23.89
CA ILE A 447 -11.83 7.12 24.98
C ILE A 447 -13.02 8.05 25.31
N GLU A 448 -13.68 8.59 24.31
CA GLU A 448 -14.85 9.47 24.52
C GLU A 448 -16.05 8.73 25.12
N ALA A 449 -16.17 7.43 24.91
CA ALA A 449 -17.19 6.60 25.53
C ALA A 449 -16.87 6.21 26.98
N MET A 450 -15.61 6.35 27.45
CA MET A 450 -15.21 5.97 28.82
C MET A 450 -15.94 6.76 29.91
N SER A 451 -16.45 7.95 29.61
CA SER A 451 -17.22 8.76 30.55
C SER A 451 -18.58 8.17 30.93
N GLU A 452 -19.07 7.20 30.15
CA GLU A 452 -20.34 6.53 30.42
C GLU A 452 -20.25 5.57 31.61
N PRO A 453 -21.32 5.49 32.43
CA PRO A 453 -21.26 4.81 33.73
C PRO A 453 -21.19 3.29 33.65
N SER A 454 -21.73 2.66 32.61
CA SER A 454 -21.75 1.19 32.46
C SER A 454 -21.08 0.75 31.14
N LEU A 455 -20.59 -0.49 31.13
CA LEU A 455 -20.01 -1.08 29.93
C LEU A 455 -21.00 -1.11 28.76
N GLU A 456 -22.26 -1.44 29.02
CA GLU A 456 -23.31 -1.47 27.97
C GLU A 456 -23.47 -0.10 27.35
N LYS A 457 -23.51 0.96 28.18
CA LYS A 457 -23.66 2.34 27.71
C LYS A 457 -22.41 2.82 26.96
N ARG A 458 -21.22 2.44 27.42
CA ARG A 458 -19.95 2.71 26.68
C ARG A 458 -19.97 2.09 25.30
N ILE A 459 -20.40 0.84 25.19
CA ILE A 459 -20.50 0.13 23.91
C ILE A 459 -21.56 0.80 23.03
N GLU A 460 -22.72 1.17 23.55
CA GLU A 460 -23.78 1.85 22.80
C GLU A 460 -23.28 3.17 22.22
N VAL A 461 -22.68 4.03 23.03
CA VAL A 461 -22.14 5.34 22.60
C VAL A 461 -20.99 5.16 21.60
N PHE A 462 -20.09 4.22 21.86
CA PHE A 462 -19.00 3.88 20.94
C PHE A 462 -19.54 3.44 19.57
N MET A 463 -20.49 2.51 19.53
CA MET A 463 -21.06 2.00 18.28
C MET A 463 -21.80 3.08 17.49
N LEU A 464 -22.50 4.00 18.18
CA LEU A 464 -23.13 5.14 17.54
C LEU A 464 -22.09 6.04 16.86
N ARG A 465 -21.01 6.37 17.55
CA ARG A 465 -19.89 7.19 17.00
C ARG A 465 -19.15 6.47 15.86
N LEU A 466 -18.92 5.17 16.00
CA LEU A 466 -18.31 4.36 14.94
C LEU A 466 -19.18 4.39 13.67
N ASN A 467 -20.50 4.26 13.82
CA ASN A 467 -21.42 4.39 12.69
C ASN A 467 -21.30 5.77 12.00
N GLN A 468 -21.26 6.85 12.78
CA GLN A 468 -21.09 8.21 12.25
C GLN A 468 -19.76 8.35 11.49
N MET A 469 -18.66 7.79 12.01
CA MET A 469 -17.37 7.86 11.34
C MET A 469 -17.31 6.97 10.08
N CYS A 470 -17.95 5.80 10.09
CA CYS A 470 -18.08 4.97 8.88
C CYS A 470 -18.85 5.72 7.77
N GLU A 471 -19.96 6.36 8.09
CA GLU A 471 -20.73 7.18 7.13
C GLU A 471 -19.89 8.35 6.59
N LEU A 472 -19.16 9.05 7.46
CA LEU A 472 -18.29 10.15 7.06
C LEU A 472 -17.15 9.70 6.13
N VAL A 473 -16.50 8.57 6.46
CA VAL A 473 -15.42 7.99 5.65
C VAL A 473 -15.95 7.51 4.30
N ALA A 474 -17.08 6.83 4.27
CA ALA A 474 -17.71 6.38 3.03
C ALA A 474 -18.05 7.57 2.10
N LYS A 475 -18.65 8.64 2.66
CA LYS A 475 -18.92 9.89 1.94
C LYS A 475 -17.62 10.51 1.39
N GLN A 476 -16.56 10.59 2.19
CA GLN A 476 -15.27 11.14 1.78
C GLN A 476 -14.63 10.31 0.66
N LEU A 477 -14.65 8.99 0.77
CA LEU A 477 -14.13 8.08 -0.27
C LEU A 477 -14.94 8.21 -1.56
N HIS A 478 -16.27 8.32 -1.47
CA HIS A 478 -17.11 8.59 -2.64
C HIS A 478 -16.76 9.93 -3.30
N GLN A 479 -16.58 11.00 -2.53
CA GLN A 479 -16.16 12.31 -3.05
C GLN A 479 -14.79 12.24 -3.75
N ARG A 480 -13.83 11.47 -3.20
CA ARG A 480 -12.54 11.25 -3.86
C ARG A 480 -12.70 10.45 -5.14
N TYR A 481 -13.54 9.42 -5.16
CA TYR A 481 -13.88 8.68 -6.37
C TYR A 481 -14.48 9.58 -7.45
N GLU A 482 -15.47 10.40 -7.09
CA GLU A 482 -16.11 11.37 -8.01
C GLU A 482 -15.09 12.36 -8.62
N PHE A 483 -14.03 12.67 -7.86
CA PHE A 483 -12.93 13.47 -8.36
C PHE A 483 -11.98 12.67 -9.25
N GLN A 484 -11.61 11.44 -8.86
CA GLN A 484 -10.72 10.56 -9.62
C GLN A 484 -11.31 10.18 -10.98
N LYS A 485 -12.61 9.89 -11.08
CA LYS A 485 -13.27 9.49 -12.34
C LYS A 485 -13.20 10.56 -13.44
N THR A 486 -12.95 11.83 -13.08
CA THR A 486 -12.76 12.92 -14.03
C THR A 486 -11.37 12.96 -14.65
N ALA A 487 -10.45 12.11 -14.26
CA ALA A 487 -9.15 12.00 -14.88
C ALA A 487 -9.25 11.51 -16.32
N LEU A 488 -8.30 11.91 -17.16
CA LEU A 488 -8.22 11.46 -18.53
C LEU A 488 -7.24 10.28 -18.65
N ALA A 489 -7.51 9.34 -19.53
CA ALA A 489 -6.66 8.16 -19.73
C ALA A 489 -5.20 8.53 -20.01
N LYS A 490 -4.94 9.63 -20.75
CA LYS A 490 -3.59 10.14 -21.01
C LYS A 490 -2.79 10.57 -19.77
N GLN A 491 -3.44 10.71 -18.60
CA GLN A 491 -2.74 10.99 -17.35
C GLN A 491 -2.08 9.72 -16.77
N PHE A 492 -2.51 8.54 -17.25
CA PHE A 492 -2.03 7.22 -16.84
C PHE A 492 -1.73 6.37 -18.10
N PRO A 493 -0.73 6.76 -18.90
CA PRO A 493 -0.54 6.19 -20.23
C PRO A 493 -0.27 4.68 -20.22
N LEU A 494 0.46 4.15 -19.25
CA LEU A 494 0.67 2.72 -19.11
C LEU A 494 -0.53 2.03 -18.43
N VAL A 495 -0.97 2.56 -17.28
CA VAL A 495 -2.04 1.93 -16.48
C VAL A 495 -3.33 1.83 -17.28
N MET A 496 -3.71 2.89 -18.00
CA MET A 496 -4.94 2.96 -18.80
C MET A 496 -4.79 2.45 -20.23
N SER A 497 -3.63 1.93 -20.63
CA SER A 497 -3.48 1.23 -21.92
C SER A 497 -3.49 -0.28 -21.79
N CYS A 498 -2.94 -0.83 -20.70
CA CYS A 498 -2.74 -2.28 -20.61
C CYS A 498 -2.77 -2.88 -19.18
N LEU A 499 -2.79 -2.09 -18.11
CA LEU A 499 -2.75 -2.64 -16.75
C LEU A 499 -4.11 -2.72 -16.06
N TRP A 500 -5.05 -1.81 -16.38
CA TRP A 500 -6.35 -1.77 -15.72
C TRP A 500 -7.42 -2.47 -16.57
N ASN A 501 -8.21 -3.35 -15.94
CA ASN A 501 -9.26 -4.10 -16.66
C ASN A 501 -10.25 -3.18 -17.39
N GLY A 502 -10.43 -3.43 -18.68
CA GLY A 502 -11.31 -2.64 -19.56
C GLY A 502 -10.69 -1.35 -20.11
N ALA A 503 -9.52 -0.94 -19.62
CA ALA A 503 -8.91 0.32 -20.02
C ALA A 503 -8.32 0.32 -21.44
N GLN A 504 -8.04 -0.85 -22.01
CA GLN A 504 -7.50 -1.01 -23.38
C GLN A 504 -8.41 -0.40 -24.47
N ASN A 505 -9.68 -0.13 -24.15
CA ASN A 505 -10.64 0.47 -25.07
C ASN A 505 -10.70 2.00 -24.95
N LEU A 506 -10.02 2.61 -23.97
CA LEU A 506 -10.02 4.06 -23.77
C LEU A 506 -9.08 4.77 -24.75
N LYS A 507 -9.57 5.89 -25.28
CA LYS A 507 -8.73 6.84 -26.01
C LYS A 507 -8.05 7.79 -25.02
N PRO A 508 -6.93 8.45 -25.40
CA PRO A 508 -6.18 9.30 -24.47
C PRO A 508 -6.99 10.42 -23.80
N ASN A 509 -8.00 10.95 -24.47
CA ASN A 509 -8.85 12.02 -23.92
C ASN A 509 -10.16 11.54 -23.29
N ASP A 510 -10.40 10.21 -23.24
CA ASP A 510 -11.56 9.67 -22.54
C ASP A 510 -11.35 9.76 -21.04
N ARG A 511 -12.45 9.93 -20.29
CA ARG A 511 -12.42 9.85 -18.85
C ARG A 511 -12.28 8.40 -18.39
N VAL A 512 -11.57 8.19 -17.29
CA VAL A 512 -11.38 6.84 -16.72
C VAL A 512 -12.63 6.30 -16.00
N GLU A 513 -13.71 7.08 -15.94
CA GLU A 513 -14.97 6.79 -15.25
C GLU A 513 -15.55 5.41 -15.55
N SER A 514 -15.49 4.98 -16.83
CA SER A 514 -16.08 3.71 -17.28
C SER A 514 -15.37 2.45 -16.76
N VAL A 515 -14.15 2.58 -16.24
CA VAL A 515 -13.32 1.43 -15.86
C VAL A 515 -12.91 1.41 -14.39
N ILE A 516 -12.81 2.57 -13.72
CA ILE A 516 -12.28 2.62 -12.36
C ILE A 516 -13.26 2.12 -11.28
N ASN A 517 -14.53 1.94 -11.60
CA ASN A 517 -15.52 1.38 -10.64
C ASN A 517 -15.20 -0.06 -10.20
N GLN A 518 -14.32 -0.78 -10.93
CA GLN A 518 -13.81 -2.09 -10.54
C GLN A 518 -12.75 -2.04 -9.44
N GLY A 519 -12.19 -0.87 -9.17
CA GLY A 519 -11.26 -0.65 -8.06
C GLY A 519 -11.96 -0.67 -6.71
N THR A 520 -11.18 -0.73 -5.63
CA THR A 520 -11.69 -0.78 -4.26
C THR A 520 -11.48 0.51 -3.51
N LEU A 521 -12.41 0.83 -2.61
CA LEU A 521 -12.35 1.92 -1.65
C LEU A 521 -12.21 1.32 -0.25
N GLY A 522 -11.11 1.62 0.44
CA GLY A 522 -10.75 0.99 1.71
C GLY A 522 -11.23 1.79 2.93
N ILE A 523 -11.97 1.16 3.83
CA ILE A 523 -12.28 1.69 5.16
C ILE A 523 -11.32 1.01 6.14
N GLY A 524 -10.31 1.75 6.59
CA GLY A 524 -9.29 1.25 7.51
C GLY A 524 -9.63 1.52 8.97
N PHE A 525 -8.93 0.84 9.87
CA PHE A 525 -8.98 1.08 11.31
C PHE A 525 -7.62 0.81 11.95
N ILE A 526 -7.39 1.38 13.13
CA ILE A 526 -6.17 1.18 13.92
C ILE A 526 -6.49 1.16 15.41
N GLY A 527 -5.70 0.42 16.19
CA GLY A 527 -5.75 0.43 17.64
C GLY A 527 -6.91 -0.37 18.24
N LEU A 528 -7.24 -1.52 17.66
CA LEU A 528 -8.31 -2.36 18.23
C LEU A 528 -8.00 -2.77 19.68
N ALA A 529 -6.73 -3.09 19.99
CA ALA A 529 -6.33 -3.45 21.32
C ALA A 529 -6.58 -2.33 22.33
N GLU A 530 -6.10 -1.12 22.03
CA GLU A 530 -6.29 0.08 22.87
C GLU A 530 -7.75 0.50 22.98
N CYS A 531 -8.51 0.37 21.89
CA CYS A 531 -9.96 0.58 21.88
C CYS A 531 -10.66 -0.36 22.86
N LEU A 532 -10.34 -1.64 22.85
CA LEU A 532 -10.93 -2.64 23.77
C LEU A 532 -10.50 -2.38 25.21
N ILE A 533 -9.23 -2.00 25.46
CA ILE A 533 -8.78 -1.62 26.81
C ILE A 533 -9.58 -0.42 27.31
N ALA A 534 -9.79 0.61 26.48
CA ALA A 534 -10.58 1.77 26.87
C ALA A 534 -12.04 1.40 27.21
N LEU A 535 -12.65 0.48 26.50
CA LEU A 535 -14.04 0.07 26.74
C LEU A 535 -14.18 -0.93 27.91
N THR A 536 -13.31 -1.96 28.00
CA THR A 536 -13.48 -3.13 28.88
C THR A 536 -12.40 -3.27 29.94
N GLY A 537 -11.28 -2.58 29.81
CA GLY A 537 -10.09 -2.71 30.65
C GLY A 537 -9.10 -3.79 30.20
N LYS A 538 -9.40 -4.57 29.15
CA LYS A 538 -8.54 -5.63 28.60
C LYS A 538 -8.57 -5.66 27.09
N HIS A 539 -7.46 -5.99 26.44
CA HIS A 539 -7.47 -6.21 24.99
C HIS A 539 -7.92 -7.64 24.62
N HIS A 540 -8.15 -7.86 23.33
CA HIS A 540 -8.71 -9.11 22.78
C HIS A 540 -7.85 -10.37 23.00
N GLY A 541 -6.53 -10.24 23.22
CA GLY A 541 -5.68 -11.36 23.57
C GLY A 541 -5.77 -11.79 25.05
N GLU A 542 -6.36 -10.96 25.94
CA GLU A 542 -6.44 -11.20 27.38
C GLU A 542 -7.81 -11.70 27.86
N SER A 543 -8.85 -11.55 27.02
CA SER A 543 -10.22 -11.81 27.46
C SER A 543 -11.13 -12.18 26.29
N ASP A 544 -11.87 -13.29 26.43
CA ASP A 544 -12.87 -13.74 25.47
C ASP A 544 -13.98 -12.69 25.27
N GLN A 545 -14.38 -11.99 26.33
CA GLN A 545 -15.36 -10.91 26.23
C GLN A 545 -14.85 -9.78 25.33
N SER A 546 -13.59 -9.39 25.48
CA SER A 546 -12.96 -8.37 24.64
C SER A 546 -12.80 -8.88 23.19
N GLN A 547 -12.44 -10.15 22.99
CA GLN A 547 -12.37 -10.77 21.68
C GLN A 547 -13.73 -10.75 20.97
N GLN A 548 -14.80 -11.14 21.65
CA GLN A 548 -16.16 -11.10 21.08
C GLN A 548 -16.59 -9.68 20.74
N LEU A 549 -16.27 -8.70 21.59
CA LEU A 549 -16.52 -7.30 21.30
C LEU A 549 -15.72 -6.80 20.09
N GLY A 550 -14.44 -7.17 20.00
CA GLY A 550 -13.58 -6.86 18.86
C GLY A 550 -14.16 -7.37 17.54
N LEU A 551 -14.57 -8.63 17.51
CA LEU A 551 -15.23 -9.25 16.35
C LEU A 551 -16.55 -8.55 15.99
N LYS A 552 -17.34 -8.14 16.99
CA LYS A 552 -18.57 -7.36 16.79
C LYS A 552 -18.27 -5.99 16.16
N ILE A 553 -17.23 -5.30 16.62
CA ILE A 553 -16.81 -3.99 16.09
C ILE A 553 -16.41 -4.10 14.62
N ILE A 554 -15.47 -5.01 14.29
CA ILE A 554 -14.98 -5.15 12.93
C ILE A 554 -16.04 -5.76 12.00
N GLY A 555 -16.84 -6.71 12.50
CA GLY A 555 -18.01 -7.24 11.79
C GLY A 555 -19.05 -6.15 11.44
N PHE A 556 -19.27 -5.19 12.34
CA PHE A 556 -20.09 -4.02 12.07
C PHE A 556 -19.50 -3.16 10.94
N MET A 557 -18.19 -2.88 10.96
CA MET A 557 -17.53 -2.13 9.89
C MET A 557 -17.65 -2.85 8.55
N LYS A 558 -17.51 -4.19 8.52
CA LYS A 558 -17.70 -5.01 7.31
C LYS A 558 -19.13 -4.86 6.78
N LYS A 559 -20.13 -5.01 7.65
CA LYS A 559 -21.55 -4.82 7.28
C LYS A 559 -21.78 -3.43 6.68
N LYS A 560 -21.20 -2.38 7.28
CA LYS A 560 -21.30 -1.01 6.77
C LYS A 560 -20.62 -0.87 5.39
N ALA A 561 -19.44 -1.48 5.17
CA ALA A 561 -18.79 -1.48 3.87
C ALA A 561 -19.65 -2.14 2.78
N ASP A 562 -20.33 -3.24 3.12
CA ASP A 562 -21.29 -3.90 2.21
C ASP A 562 -22.49 -2.97 1.88
N GLU A 563 -23.09 -2.31 2.90
CA GLU A 563 -24.17 -1.32 2.72
C GLU A 563 -23.72 -0.14 1.83
N PHE A 564 -22.48 0.35 2.00
CA PHE A 564 -21.95 1.43 1.18
C PHE A 564 -21.67 0.98 -0.26
N SER A 565 -21.26 -0.26 -0.47
CA SER A 565 -21.09 -0.82 -1.81
C SER A 565 -22.40 -0.82 -2.57
N ASP A 566 -23.52 -1.18 -1.90
CA ASP A 566 -24.84 -1.15 -2.48
C ASP A 566 -25.36 0.29 -2.70
N ARG A 567 -25.10 1.20 -1.75
CA ARG A 567 -25.55 2.59 -1.82
C ARG A 567 -24.87 3.41 -2.90
N TYR A 568 -23.53 3.33 -2.96
CA TYR A 568 -22.72 4.15 -3.85
C TYR A 568 -22.34 3.45 -5.16
N GLN A 569 -22.68 2.18 -5.31
CA GLN A 569 -22.35 1.35 -6.48
C GLN A 569 -20.81 1.30 -6.75
N HIS A 570 -20.01 1.10 -5.67
CA HIS A 570 -18.57 0.94 -5.69
C HIS A 570 -18.16 -0.23 -4.80
N ASN A 571 -16.95 -0.78 -5.02
CA ASN A 571 -16.41 -1.82 -4.14
C ASN A 571 -15.83 -1.20 -2.86
N TYR A 572 -16.59 -1.15 -1.78
CA TYR A 572 -16.05 -0.83 -0.45
C TYR A 572 -15.59 -2.10 0.25
N SER A 573 -14.49 -2.00 1.01
CA SER A 573 -14.00 -3.12 1.83
C SER A 573 -13.32 -2.61 3.10
N VAL A 574 -13.30 -3.45 4.15
CA VAL A 574 -12.55 -3.17 5.37
C VAL A 574 -11.10 -3.58 5.19
N LEU A 575 -10.18 -2.69 5.56
CA LEU A 575 -8.74 -2.88 5.50
C LEU A 575 -8.14 -2.86 6.90
N ALA A 576 -7.42 -3.89 7.28
CA ALA A 576 -6.52 -3.85 8.43
C ALA A 576 -5.34 -2.92 8.09
N THR A 577 -5.43 -1.65 8.50
CA THR A 577 -4.57 -0.57 8.00
C THR A 577 -3.07 -0.86 8.20
N PRO A 578 -2.24 -0.73 7.16
CA PRO A 578 -0.79 -0.65 7.32
C PRO A 578 -0.40 0.73 7.88
N ALA A 579 -0.33 0.83 9.20
CA ALA A 579 -0.17 2.10 9.89
C ALA A 579 1.30 2.39 10.18
N GLU A 580 2.04 2.90 9.22
CA GLU A 580 3.45 3.29 9.40
C GLU A 580 3.58 4.52 10.33
N GLY A 581 3.49 5.72 9.81
CA GLY A 581 3.53 6.96 10.60
C GLY A 581 2.24 7.25 11.36
N LEU A 582 1.13 6.65 10.91
CA LEU A 582 -0.19 6.90 11.48
C LEU A 582 -0.32 6.45 12.93
N SER A 583 0.32 5.33 13.32
CA SER A 583 0.27 4.80 14.68
C SER A 583 0.74 5.84 15.71
N GLY A 584 1.88 6.49 15.47
CA GLY A 584 2.41 7.55 16.32
C GLY A 584 1.67 8.88 16.19
N ARG A 585 1.13 9.19 14.99
CA ARG A 585 0.38 10.43 14.77
C ARG A 585 -0.90 10.49 15.61
N PHE A 586 -1.70 9.44 15.58
CA PHE A 586 -2.95 9.41 16.35
C PHE A 586 -2.69 9.42 17.85
N THR A 587 -1.75 8.61 18.33
CA THR A 587 -1.38 8.59 19.75
C THR A 587 -0.99 9.96 20.26
N ARG A 588 -0.20 10.73 19.51
CA ARG A 588 0.21 12.09 19.89
C ARG A 588 -0.96 13.06 19.94
N ILE A 589 -1.89 12.98 18.99
CA ILE A 589 -3.09 13.82 18.98
C ILE A 589 -3.94 13.50 20.22
N ASP A 590 -4.15 12.22 20.50
CA ASP A 590 -5.00 11.75 21.59
C ASP A 590 -4.36 12.03 22.95
N LYS A 591 -3.05 11.85 23.13
CA LYS A 591 -2.33 12.29 24.32
C LYS A 591 -2.52 13.79 24.61
N LYS A 592 -2.43 14.61 23.57
CA LYS A 592 -2.61 16.07 23.72
C LYS A 592 -4.04 16.43 24.10
N ARG A 593 -5.02 15.66 23.62
CA ARG A 593 -6.45 15.95 23.80
C ARG A 593 -7.02 15.36 25.09
N TYR A 594 -6.65 14.15 25.43
CA TYR A 594 -7.25 13.35 26.52
C TYR A 594 -6.27 13.10 27.67
N GLY A 595 -4.98 13.44 27.53
CA GLY A 595 -3.93 13.10 28.49
C GLY A 595 -3.42 11.66 28.34
N ILE A 596 -2.65 11.24 29.35
CA ILE A 596 -2.07 9.89 29.42
C ILE A 596 -3.10 8.96 30.10
N ILE A 597 -3.57 7.97 29.37
CA ILE A 597 -4.48 6.92 29.84
C ILE A 597 -3.71 5.60 29.80
N LYS A 598 -3.52 4.95 30.94
CA LYS A 598 -2.76 3.70 31.08
C LYS A 598 -3.32 2.60 30.18
N GLY A 599 -2.46 1.96 29.41
CA GLY A 599 -2.81 0.92 28.46
C GLY A 599 -3.49 1.41 27.18
N VAL A 600 -3.77 2.72 27.05
CA VAL A 600 -4.45 3.30 25.89
C VAL A 600 -3.56 4.33 25.19
N THR A 601 -3.18 5.42 25.88
CA THR A 601 -2.37 6.51 25.30
C THR A 601 -1.00 6.65 25.94
N ASP A 602 -0.59 5.75 26.82
CA ASP A 602 0.69 5.82 27.56
C ASP A 602 1.92 5.47 26.69
N LYS A 603 1.74 4.74 25.59
CA LYS A 603 2.81 4.45 24.62
C LYS A 603 2.87 5.50 23.50
N ASP A 604 3.93 5.50 22.70
CA ASP A 604 4.12 6.46 21.59
C ASP A 604 3.58 5.94 20.25
N TYR A 605 2.83 4.84 20.28
CA TYR A 605 2.18 4.24 19.13
C TYR A 605 0.88 3.55 19.55
N TYR A 606 -0.03 3.35 18.58
CA TYR A 606 -1.16 2.42 18.68
C TYR A 606 -0.83 1.12 17.96
N THR A 607 -1.35 0.01 18.48
CA THR A 607 -1.26 -1.30 17.86
C THR A 607 -1.85 -1.28 16.45
N ASN A 608 -1.14 -1.88 15.48
CA ASN A 608 -1.63 -1.96 14.11
C ASN A 608 -2.93 -2.77 14.04
N SER A 609 -3.95 -2.15 13.43
CA SER A 609 -5.23 -2.80 13.08
C SER A 609 -5.78 -3.74 14.16
N ASN A 610 -5.92 -5.02 13.87
CA ASN A 610 -6.48 -6.07 14.73
C ASN A 610 -5.44 -6.96 15.42
N HIS A 611 -4.14 -6.61 15.33
CA HIS A 611 -3.11 -7.40 16.00
C HIS A 611 -3.24 -7.34 17.52
N VAL A 612 -2.80 -8.39 18.19
CA VAL A 612 -2.50 -8.28 19.62
C VAL A 612 -1.31 -7.34 19.82
N PRO A 613 -1.22 -6.62 20.95
CA PRO A 613 -0.11 -5.70 21.17
C PRO A 613 1.26 -6.39 21.05
N VAL A 614 2.22 -5.73 20.42
CA VAL A 614 3.56 -6.28 20.17
C VAL A 614 4.34 -6.62 21.46
N TYR A 615 3.95 -6.04 22.59
CA TYR A 615 4.50 -6.29 23.92
C TYR A 615 3.80 -7.44 24.66
N TYR A 616 2.73 -8.00 24.10
CA TYR A 616 1.96 -9.08 24.75
C TYR A 616 2.64 -10.43 24.53
N LYS A 617 3.16 -11.01 25.61
CA LYS A 617 3.80 -12.31 25.59
C LYS A 617 2.74 -13.41 25.47
N CYS A 618 2.74 -14.12 24.37
CA CYS A 618 1.84 -15.24 24.11
C CYS A 618 2.50 -16.23 23.15
N SER A 619 1.94 -17.45 23.09
CA SER A 619 2.36 -18.42 22.07
C SER A 619 1.90 -18.00 20.67
N VAL A 620 2.61 -18.48 19.65
CA VAL A 620 2.22 -18.31 18.24
C VAL A 620 0.78 -18.77 18.00
N ARG A 621 0.40 -19.92 18.59
CA ARG A 621 -0.95 -20.50 18.47
C ARG A 621 -2.00 -19.58 19.06
N HIS A 622 -1.81 -19.09 20.29
CA HIS A 622 -2.77 -18.18 20.93
C HIS A 622 -2.96 -16.90 20.11
N LYS A 623 -1.85 -16.30 19.63
CA LYS A 623 -1.91 -15.13 18.75
C LYS A 623 -2.71 -15.43 17.48
N ALA A 624 -2.45 -16.58 16.84
CA ALA A 624 -3.13 -16.99 15.62
C ALA A 624 -4.63 -17.21 15.84
N GLU A 625 -5.02 -17.87 16.92
CA GLU A 625 -6.43 -18.10 17.30
C GLU A 625 -7.19 -16.77 17.51
N ILE A 626 -6.54 -15.79 18.12
CA ILE A 626 -7.12 -14.45 18.33
C ILE A 626 -7.24 -13.67 17.02
N GLU A 627 -6.22 -13.70 16.15
CA GLU A 627 -6.18 -12.85 14.95
C GLU A 627 -6.90 -13.46 13.73
N ALA A 628 -6.99 -14.80 13.65
CA ALA A 628 -7.56 -15.49 12.49
C ALA A 628 -9.00 -15.08 12.13
N PRO A 629 -9.93 -14.94 13.08
CA PRO A 629 -11.31 -14.57 12.74
C PRO A 629 -11.46 -13.18 12.09
N TYR A 630 -10.48 -12.30 12.28
CA TYR A 630 -10.49 -10.96 11.66
C TYR A 630 -10.13 -10.98 10.18
N HIS A 631 -9.43 -12.02 9.69
CA HIS A 631 -9.02 -12.10 8.28
C HIS A 631 -10.20 -12.12 7.31
N ASP A 632 -11.26 -12.87 7.64
CA ASP A 632 -12.50 -12.87 6.85
C ASP A 632 -13.27 -11.54 6.92
N LEU A 633 -13.12 -10.80 8.03
CA LEU A 633 -13.76 -9.50 8.21
C LEU A 633 -13.01 -8.35 7.51
N THR A 634 -11.73 -8.54 7.20
CA THR A 634 -10.84 -7.52 6.61
C THR A 634 -10.40 -7.89 5.19
N ARG A 635 -11.38 -8.14 4.31
CA ARG A 635 -11.13 -8.60 2.93
C ARG A 635 -10.44 -7.59 2.02
N GLY A 636 -10.34 -6.32 2.44
CA GLY A 636 -9.53 -5.30 1.77
C GLY A 636 -8.02 -5.46 1.99
N GLY A 637 -7.64 -6.26 2.98
CA GLY A 637 -6.26 -6.59 3.28
C GLY A 637 -6.03 -6.88 4.76
N HIS A 638 -5.20 -7.88 5.02
CA HIS A 638 -4.81 -8.35 6.34
C HIS A 638 -3.47 -9.06 6.25
N ILE A 639 -2.81 -9.25 7.39
CA ILE A 639 -1.60 -10.04 7.52
C ILE A 639 -1.45 -10.54 8.96
N PHE A 640 -0.93 -11.74 9.13
CA PHE A 640 -0.52 -12.32 10.39
C PHE A 640 1.01 -12.23 10.51
N TYR A 641 1.51 -11.74 11.63
CA TYR A 641 2.94 -11.67 11.92
C TYR A 641 3.33 -12.61 13.04
N VAL A 642 4.44 -13.30 12.86
CA VAL A 642 5.09 -14.08 13.92
C VAL A 642 6.50 -13.53 14.11
N GLU A 643 6.83 -13.15 15.33
CA GLU A 643 8.19 -12.81 15.74
C GLU A 643 8.80 -14.04 16.37
N ILE A 644 9.71 -14.77 15.68
CA ILE A 644 10.40 -15.92 16.23
C ILE A 644 11.74 -15.52 16.83
N ASP A 645 12.19 -16.26 17.86
CA ASP A 645 13.46 -16.01 18.52
C ASP A 645 14.63 -16.64 17.74
N GLY A 646 15.78 -15.96 17.77
CA GLY A 646 17.01 -16.44 17.21
C GLY A 646 17.10 -16.46 15.68
N ASP A 647 18.04 -17.21 15.16
CA ASP A 647 18.29 -17.41 13.71
C ASP A 647 17.50 -18.60 13.18
N ALA A 648 16.55 -18.35 12.31
CA ALA A 648 15.76 -19.39 11.67
C ALA A 648 16.50 -20.11 10.53
N THR A 649 17.66 -19.66 10.09
CA THR A 649 18.38 -20.18 8.90
C THR A 649 18.61 -21.69 8.98
N HIS A 650 18.87 -22.21 10.17
CA HIS A 650 19.11 -23.64 10.41
C HIS A 650 17.87 -24.40 10.90
N ASN A 651 16.71 -23.74 10.99
CA ASN A 651 15.45 -24.32 11.44
C ASN A 651 14.26 -23.92 10.54
N PRO A 652 14.26 -24.31 9.25
CA PRO A 652 13.15 -24.03 8.35
C PRO A 652 11.83 -24.67 8.82
N GLU A 653 11.89 -25.70 9.69
CA GLU A 653 10.72 -26.34 10.31
C GLU A 653 9.87 -25.35 11.11
N ALA A 654 10.46 -24.30 11.66
CA ALA A 654 9.72 -23.23 12.31
C ALA A 654 8.77 -22.52 11.33
N ILE A 655 9.22 -22.32 10.09
CA ILE A 655 8.38 -21.72 9.04
C ILE A 655 7.24 -22.67 8.64
N TYR A 656 7.52 -23.97 8.45
CA TYR A 656 6.47 -24.97 8.18
C TYR A 656 5.36 -24.93 9.21
N LYS A 657 5.73 -24.96 10.51
CA LYS A 657 4.75 -24.94 11.61
C LYS A 657 3.87 -23.68 11.59
N VAL A 658 4.42 -22.54 11.22
CA VAL A 658 3.64 -21.30 11.08
C VAL A 658 2.67 -21.42 9.90
N VAL A 659 3.11 -21.95 8.76
CA VAL A 659 2.24 -22.15 7.58
C VAL A 659 1.15 -23.20 7.86
N ASP A 660 1.50 -24.28 8.58
CA ASP A 660 0.53 -25.30 9.02
C ASP A 660 -0.54 -24.69 9.92
N LEU A 661 -0.13 -23.83 10.87
CA LEU A 661 -1.04 -23.11 11.75
C LEU A 661 -1.95 -22.13 10.98
N MET A 662 -1.39 -21.46 9.95
CA MET A 662 -2.18 -20.61 9.07
C MET A 662 -3.26 -21.41 8.34
N ASP A 663 -2.92 -22.59 7.88
CA ASP A 663 -3.86 -23.49 7.20
C ASP A 663 -4.95 -24.02 8.15
N GLU A 664 -4.55 -24.51 9.33
CA GLU A 664 -5.44 -25.01 10.36
C GLU A 664 -6.47 -23.97 10.81
N LEU A 665 -6.04 -22.73 11.04
CA LEU A 665 -6.86 -21.65 11.60
C LEU A 665 -7.50 -20.73 10.55
N ASN A 666 -7.41 -21.08 9.25
CA ASN A 666 -8.01 -20.29 8.17
C ASN A 666 -7.44 -18.85 8.05
N LEU A 667 -6.15 -18.67 8.40
CA LEU A 667 -5.44 -17.41 8.16
C LEU A 667 -5.14 -17.23 6.68
N GLY A 668 -5.45 -16.05 6.13
CA GLY A 668 -5.35 -15.82 4.68
C GLY A 668 -3.96 -15.44 4.19
N TYR A 669 -3.19 -14.70 5.00
CA TYR A 669 -1.87 -14.21 4.61
C TYR A 669 -1.00 -14.01 5.84
N GLY A 670 0.25 -14.41 5.79
CA GLY A 670 1.16 -14.35 6.93
C GLY A 670 2.62 -14.18 6.57
N SER A 671 3.39 -13.76 7.56
CA SER A 671 4.80 -13.44 7.46
C SER A 671 5.51 -13.83 8.75
N VAL A 672 6.71 -14.36 8.62
CA VAL A 672 7.56 -14.71 9.77
C VAL A 672 8.71 -13.72 9.85
N ASN A 673 8.92 -13.17 11.04
CA ASN A 673 10.02 -12.27 11.35
C ASN A 673 11.00 -12.97 12.27
N HIS A 674 12.28 -12.70 12.08
CA HIS A 674 13.38 -13.17 12.93
C HIS A 674 14.50 -12.13 12.93
N ASN A 675 15.47 -12.23 13.82
CA ASN A 675 16.57 -11.28 13.90
C ASN A 675 17.60 -11.56 12.81
N ARG A 676 17.87 -10.54 12.00
CA ARG A 676 18.99 -10.54 11.06
C ARG A 676 19.52 -9.12 10.90
N ASN A 677 20.75 -8.94 11.35
CA ASN A 677 21.44 -7.66 11.21
C ASN A 677 22.65 -7.87 10.30
N ARG A 678 23.12 -6.83 9.65
CA ARG A 678 24.20 -6.89 8.69
C ARG A 678 25.36 -6.01 9.11
N CYS A 679 26.55 -6.54 9.10
CA CYS A 679 27.77 -5.76 9.22
C CYS A 679 28.03 -4.99 7.92
N LEU A 680 28.15 -3.66 8.00
CA LEU A 680 28.40 -2.82 6.82
C LEU A 680 29.84 -2.90 6.33
N ASP A 681 30.80 -3.33 7.18
CA ASP A 681 32.21 -3.39 6.83
C ASP A 681 32.58 -4.70 6.11
N CYS A 682 32.12 -5.85 6.60
CA CYS A 682 32.46 -7.15 5.98
C CYS A 682 31.29 -7.82 5.25
N GLY A 683 30.06 -7.30 5.37
CA GLY A 683 28.88 -7.87 4.73
C GLY A 683 28.28 -9.08 5.46
N HIS A 684 28.86 -9.52 6.59
CA HIS A 684 28.30 -10.61 7.39
C HIS A 684 26.87 -10.30 7.84
N GLU A 685 25.97 -11.25 7.65
CA GLU A 685 24.55 -11.10 7.98
C GLU A 685 24.09 -12.27 8.84
N ASP A 686 23.70 -11.99 10.10
CA ASP A 686 23.33 -12.98 11.09
C ASP A 686 22.39 -12.36 12.15
N ALA A 687 21.94 -13.17 13.12
CA ALA A 687 21.23 -12.73 14.32
C ALA A 687 22.16 -11.97 15.30
N ILE A 688 22.86 -10.92 14.81
CA ILE A 688 23.69 -10.08 15.66
C ILE A 688 22.76 -9.31 16.61
N GLU A 689 22.90 -9.53 17.93
CA GLU A 689 22.10 -8.81 18.90
C GLU A 689 22.40 -7.32 18.88
N ASN A 690 21.40 -6.53 19.26
CA ASN A 690 21.57 -5.08 19.38
C ASN A 690 22.71 -4.74 20.35
N GLU A 691 23.72 -4.01 19.86
CA GLU A 691 24.92 -3.56 20.60
C GLU A 691 26.11 -4.54 20.60
N GLN A 692 26.03 -5.70 19.97
CA GLN A 692 27.19 -6.58 19.80
C GLN A 692 28.00 -6.20 18.55
N ALA A 693 29.32 -6.43 18.64
CA ALA A 693 30.20 -6.31 17.49
C ALA A 693 29.98 -7.48 16.52
N CYS A 694 30.27 -7.23 15.24
CA CYS A 694 30.22 -8.28 14.23
C CYS A 694 31.12 -9.48 14.64
N PRO A 695 30.59 -10.71 14.65
CA PRO A 695 31.35 -11.89 15.07
C PRO A 695 32.52 -12.20 14.11
N GLU A 696 32.45 -11.78 12.84
CA GLU A 696 33.47 -12.05 11.83
C GLU A 696 34.61 -11.02 11.85
N CYS A 697 34.32 -9.72 11.97
CA CYS A 697 35.35 -8.67 11.83
C CYS A 697 35.46 -7.72 13.04
N GLY A 698 34.62 -7.89 14.06
CA GLY A 698 34.64 -7.05 15.27
C GLY A 698 34.09 -5.63 15.08
N SER A 699 33.55 -5.28 13.91
CA SER A 699 32.99 -3.96 13.63
C SER A 699 31.72 -3.70 14.44
N LEU A 700 31.53 -2.44 14.84
CA LEU A 700 30.29 -1.95 15.45
C LEU A 700 29.33 -1.31 14.43
N HIS A 701 29.73 -1.25 13.15
CA HIS A 701 28.88 -0.70 12.09
C HIS A 701 27.85 -1.74 11.61
N ILE A 702 26.81 -1.91 12.43
CA ILE A 702 25.76 -2.90 12.17
C ILE A 702 24.50 -2.21 11.66
N ASP A 703 24.07 -2.57 10.45
CA ASP A 703 22.76 -2.18 9.91
C ASP A 703 21.68 -3.14 10.43
N LYS A 704 20.62 -2.57 10.98
CA LYS A 704 19.51 -3.32 11.57
C LYS A 704 18.41 -3.54 10.54
N LEU A 705 18.42 -4.72 9.94
CA LEU A 705 17.40 -5.12 8.99
C LEU A 705 16.15 -5.60 9.73
N GLN A 706 15.07 -4.82 9.65
CA GLN A 706 13.83 -5.06 10.39
C GLN A 706 12.60 -4.93 9.50
N ARG A 707 11.50 -5.58 9.90
CA ARG A 707 10.21 -5.39 9.28
C ARG A 707 9.44 -4.23 9.90
N ILE A 708 8.84 -3.40 9.03
CA ILE A 708 7.84 -2.43 9.41
C ILE A 708 6.53 -2.79 8.71
N THR A 709 5.44 -2.94 9.46
CA THR A 709 4.07 -3.17 8.95
C THR A 709 3.91 -4.19 7.81
N GLY A 710 4.85 -5.14 7.63
CA GLY A 710 4.76 -6.24 6.67
C GLY A 710 5.77 -6.27 5.56
N TYR A 711 6.65 -5.30 5.47
CA TYR A 711 7.75 -5.31 4.52
C TYR A 711 9.09 -4.95 5.19
N LEU A 712 10.18 -5.31 4.54
CA LEU A 712 11.52 -5.01 5.02
C LEU A 712 11.87 -3.55 4.80
N VAL A 713 12.70 -3.03 5.69
CA VAL A 713 13.37 -1.75 5.54
C VAL A 713 14.85 -1.94 5.86
N GLY A 714 15.72 -1.55 4.96
CA GLY A 714 17.16 -1.77 5.07
C GLY A 714 17.85 -1.05 6.21
N THR A 715 17.23 -0.01 6.80
CA THR A 715 17.79 0.72 7.95
C THR A 715 16.70 1.30 8.83
N THR A 716 16.84 1.12 10.15
CA THR A 716 15.94 1.69 11.14
C THR A 716 16.12 3.21 11.31
N ASP A 717 17.18 3.80 10.83
CA ASP A 717 17.47 5.23 10.92
C ASP A 717 16.43 6.11 10.21
N ARG A 718 15.71 5.51 9.26
CA ARG A 718 14.63 6.18 8.52
C ARG A 718 13.25 6.00 9.16
N TRP A 719 13.16 5.29 10.27
CA TRP A 719 11.89 5.05 10.95
C TRP A 719 11.46 6.25 11.77
N ASN A 720 10.17 6.51 11.84
CA ASN A 720 9.62 7.51 12.73
C ASN A 720 9.66 7.05 14.20
N SER A 721 9.56 8.00 15.14
CA SER A 721 9.67 7.75 16.57
C SER A 721 8.64 6.74 17.11
N GLY A 722 7.42 6.73 16.56
CA GLY A 722 6.38 5.77 16.96
C GLY A 722 6.74 4.33 16.58
N LYS A 723 7.32 4.12 15.38
CA LYS A 723 7.77 2.78 14.96
C LYS A 723 9.03 2.32 15.68
N LEU A 724 9.93 3.23 16.03
CA LEU A 724 11.06 2.89 16.90
C LEU A 724 10.64 2.51 18.31
N ALA A 725 9.61 3.17 18.86
CA ALA A 725 9.03 2.79 20.15
C ALA A 725 8.34 1.43 20.09
N GLU A 726 7.58 1.14 19.02
CA GLU A 726 6.99 -0.17 18.78
C GLU A 726 8.05 -1.28 18.69
N LEU A 727 9.14 -1.03 17.98
CA LEU A 727 10.24 -2.00 17.84
C LEU A 727 10.89 -2.37 19.18
N LYS A 728 11.06 -1.39 20.06
CA LYS A 728 11.62 -1.62 21.42
C LYS A 728 10.71 -2.51 22.28
N ASP A 729 9.42 -2.43 22.06
CA ASP A 729 8.43 -3.15 22.85
C ASP A 729 8.12 -4.55 22.31
N ARG A 730 8.57 -4.87 21.08
CA ARG A 730 8.31 -6.18 20.45
C ARG A 730 8.89 -7.33 21.26
N VAL A 731 8.06 -8.35 21.45
CA VAL A 731 8.44 -9.61 22.08
C VAL A 731 8.35 -10.76 21.07
N THR A 732 9.17 -11.78 21.27
CA THR A 732 9.12 -13.02 20.48
C THR A 732 7.93 -13.89 20.93
N HIS A 733 7.42 -14.69 19.99
CA HIS A 733 6.32 -15.63 20.22
C HIS A 733 6.91 -17.05 20.27
N SER A 734 6.71 -17.74 21.37
CA SER A 734 7.20 -19.10 21.63
C SER A 734 6.14 -20.18 21.38
#